data_124ef8c08f8a42921b8e7ad89a08f1a2
#
_entry.id   124ef8c08f8a42921b8e7ad89a08f1a2
#
_cell.length_a   1.000
_cell.length_b   1.000
_cell.length_c   1.000
_cell.angle_alpha   90.00
_cell.angle_beta   90.00
_cell.angle_gamma   90.00
#
_symmetry.space_group_name_H-M   'P 1'
#
loop_
_entity.id
_entity.type
_entity.pdbx_description
1 polymer ?
#
loop_
_entity_poly.entity_id
_entity_poly.type
_entity_poly.pdbx_seq_one_letter_code
_entity_poly.pdbx_strand_id
1 'polypeptide(L)'
;MLACIKGRMLDLFIRNAMRVLAAAAIAFAFCVPAAGSHLVTGNGFGFAVVAPENGVATKFYPHPYSFVRPDPAKPLSEGIEAANFIKTLGWGRAGQKSSAQYVDDSHVIRMRTGGSAGYFFMPFGFEEPALIINLEGAPRSGAAWKVEWNAPLRSQESVSAAGAQGRLLRFDGIDEPLLLIPLGTLRKVTGSDQLLASRSAWALISLQDESQAISVIRKFESWRAGLAPSALVAREIAELEQWRTQPTVHFRSDKERHLWRQSEVMLRIAQSREPNLADRHGNGLIVASLPDGVWFTPWVRDMAWATVALARMGHRAEARAALLAYFNAQPTGKMRSEVNGADYQISVVRYFGNGEEEPFFTMEGSTNIEFDDWGEATWALGEYLRLYNDRSILKAVTYRGPLYEAARNFIVKPLMANTEGYGGGRIVSADTSIWEEHQKDKKHFAFSTAMAIVAMREFVKIAEIEGDDAGRRDALANLALLEKGFAAAFIRKGELHGTLEEGIKNDIDGALIPIINFGIVRDPEVTRNTIERMSLLKVVSGGYRRVRSNYTDPAIFEYWYERQEFLFVDLALAELYRTLGRKSEAQAMLTRIVDKAAADHNIIPEMYVALPCKLFPGEIGDPTGALPMVGYGAGAFVLHLLEREHRGAGEQAALKPSATRTSRP
;
A
#
# COMPACT_ATOMS: atom_id res chain seq x y z
N MET A 1 -2.18 -23.59 -49.87
CA MET A 1 -1.34 -23.98 -48.74
C MET A 1 -0.29 -22.92 -48.36
N LEU A 2 0.51 -22.38 -49.30
CA LEU A 2 1.51 -21.32 -49.02
C LEU A 2 0.93 -19.99 -48.53
N ALA A 3 -0.25 -19.57 -48.98
CA ALA A 3 -0.91 -18.34 -48.52
C ALA A 3 -1.38 -18.39 -47.04
N CYS A 4 -1.80 -19.58 -46.59
CA CYS A 4 -2.25 -19.82 -45.21
C CYS A 4 -1.07 -19.85 -44.22
N ILE A 5 0.12 -20.29 -44.65
CA ILE A 5 1.34 -20.32 -43.85
C ILE A 5 1.91 -18.90 -43.70
N LYS A 6 1.88 -18.07 -44.75
CA LYS A 6 2.30 -16.67 -44.68
C LYS A 6 1.40 -15.82 -43.76
N GLY A 7 0.09 -16.03 -43.79
CA GLY A 7 -0.84 -15.34 -42.88
C GLY A 7 -0.60 -15.67 -41.41
N ARG A 8 -0.36 -16.95 -41.08
CA ARG A 8 -0.03 -17.36 -39.69
C ARG A 8 1.32 -16.88 -39.22
N MET A 9 2.33 -16.83 -40.07
CA MET A 9 3.64 -16.29 -39.70
C MET A 9 3.60 -14.77 -39.51
N LEU A 10 2.83 -14.05 -40.32
CA LEU A 10 2.67 -12.60 -40.17
C LEU A 10 1.88 -12.26 -38.89
N ASP A 11 0.84 -13.02 -38.58
CA ASP A 11 0.05 -12.87 -37.36
C ASP A 11 0.89 -13.18 -36.10
N LEU A 12 1.73 -14.22 -36.15
CA LEU A 12 2.67 -14.54 -35.08
C LEU A 12 3.75 -13.47 -34.90
N PHE A 13 4.23 -12.89 -36.01
CA PHE A 13 5.23 -11.81 -35.98
C PHE A 13 4.63 -10.49 -35.43
N ILE A 14 3.39 -10.15 -35.82
CA ILE A 14 2.65 -9.00 -35.30
C ILE A 14 2.36 -9.17 -33.80
N ARG A 15 1.90 -10.36 -33.39
CA ARG A 15 1.67 -10.66 -31.95
C ARG A 15 2.95 -10.62 -31.14
N ASN A 16 4.07 -11.12 -31.66
CA ASN A 16 5.36 -11.02 -30.98
C ASN A 16 5.91 -9.58 -30.96
N ALA A 17 5.74 -8.81 -32.04
CA ALA A 17 6.12 -7.40 -32.07
C ALA A 17 5.26 -6.56 -31.10
N MET A 18 3.94 -6.82 -31.00
CA MET A 18 3.08 -6.17 -30.00
C MET A 18 3.40 -6.57 -28.57
N ARG A 19 3.80 -7.84 -28.35
CA ARG A 19 4.27 -8.32 -27.03
C ARG A 19 5.58 -7.65 -26.62
N VAL A 20 6.53 -7.48 -27.54
CA VAL A 20 7.78 -6.76 -27.30
C VAL A 20 7.53 -5.27 -27.07
N LEU A 21 6.57 -4.65 -27.77
CA LEU A 21 6.17 -3.26 -27.57
C LEU A 21 5.40 -3.08 -26.26
N ALA A 22 4.55 -4.02 -25.86
CA ALA A 22 3.88 -4.00 -24.55
C ALA A 22 4.88 -4.23 -23.40
N ALA A 23 5.82 -5.17 -23.56
CA ALA A 23 6.91 -5.36 -22.59
C ALA A 23 7.83 -4.14 -22.49
N ALA A 24 8.11 -3.47 -23.63
CA ALA A 24 8.87 -2.22 -23.66
C ALA A 24 8.07 -1.06 -23.03
N ALA A 25 6.75 -0.99 -23.22
CA ALA A 25 5.89 0.03 -22.61
C ALA A 25 5.78 -0.16 -21.08
N ILE A 26 5.68 -1.41 -20.62
CA ILE A 26 5.73 -1.73 -19.18
C ILE A 26 7.12 -1.46 -18.61
N ALA A 27 8.20 -1.82 -19.32
CA ALA A 27 9.57 -1.47 -18.91
C ALA A 27 9.82 0.05 -18.93
N PHE A 28 9.13 0.82 -19.80
CA PHE A 28 9.18 2.28 -19.78
C PHE A 28 8.37 2.91 -18.62
N ALA A 29 7.28 2.28 -18.18
CA ALA A 29 6.55 2.70 -16.99
C ALA A 29 7.36 2.48 -15.69
N PHE A 30 8.33 1.57 -15.70
CA PHE A 30 9.25 1.28 -14.60
C PHE A 30 10.58 2.05 -14.64
N CYS A 31 10.77 3.01 -15.55
CA CYS A 31 11.87 3.96 -15.43
C CYS A 31 11.58 4.89 -14.24
N VAL A 32 11.83 4.40 -13.03
CA VAL A 32 11.87 5.24 -11.84
C VAL A 32 13.01 6.23 -12.04
N PRO A 33 12.76 7.54 -12.03
CA PRO A 33 13.85 8.51 -12.05
C PRO A 33 14.76 8.27 -10.86
N ALA A 34 16.06 8.40 -11.06
CA ALA A 34 17.05 8.22 -10.02
C ALA A 34 16.72 9.08 -8.79
N ALA A 35 16.56 8.40 -7.69
CA ALA A 35 16.85 8.78 -6.32
C ALA A 35 16.73 10.25 -5.94
N GLY A 36 15.57 10.66 -5.62
CA GLY A 36 15.25 11.66 -4.62
C GLY A 36 13.90 11.23 -4.09
N SER A 37 13.78 11.01 -2.79
CA SER A 37 12.52 10.61 -2.23
C SER A 37 11.51 11.70 -2.46
N HIS A 38 10.43 11.37 -3.15
CA HIS A 38 9.31 12.27 -3.30
C HIS A 38 8.55 12.37 -1.98
N LEU A 39 8.10 13.57 -1.65
CA LEU A 39 7.22 13.78 -0.51
C LEU A 39 5.77 13.81 -1.00
N VAL A 40 4.91 13.11 -0.29
CA VAL A 40 3.50 12.97 -0.65
C VAL A 40 2.61 13.57 0.41
N THR A 41 1.62 14.34 -0.01
CA THR A 41 0.51 14.77 0.82
C THR A 41 -0.80 14.24 0.26
N GLY A 42 -1.72 13.86 1.12
CA GLY A 42 -3.01 13.29 0.73
C GLY A 42 -4.05 13.46 1.83
N ASN A 43 -5.32 13.32 1.47
CA ASN A 43 -6.43 13.40 2.41
C ASN A 43 -7.47 12.28 2.23
N GLY A 44 -7.11 11.22 1.51
CA GLY A 44 -8.00 10.12 1.18
C GLY A 44 -8.95 10.39 0.01
N PHE A 45 -8.92 11.58 -0.57
CA PHE A 45 -9.64 11.93 -1.82
C PHE A 45 -8.68 12.14 -2.99
N GLY A 46 -7.40 12.33 -2.72
CA GLY A 46 -6.38 12.52 -3.73
C GLY A 46 -5.01 12.67 -3.13
N PHE A 47 -4.00 12.91 -4.03
CA PHE A 47 -2.61 13.09 -3.64
C PHE A 47 -1.95 14.26 -4.38
N ALA A 48 -0.96 14.87 -3.73
CA ALA A 48 0.00 15.72 -4.39
C ALA A 48 1.42 15.27 -4.05
N VAL A 49 2.32 15.33 -5.03
CA VAL A 49 3.71 14.87 -4.94
C VAL A 49 4.65 16.06 -5.10
N VAL A 50 5.62 16.18 -4.21
CA VAL A 50 6.64 17.22 -4.21
C VAL A 50 8.02 16.58 -4.41
N ALA A 51 8.78 17.06 -5.42
CA ALA A 51 10.15 16.69 -5.68
C ALA A 51 11.10 17.67 -4.97
N PRO A 52 11.73 17.27 -3.86
CA PRO A 52 12.51 18.20 -3.02
C PRO A 52 13.70 18.83 -3.74
N GLU A 53 14.39 18.03 -4.54
CA GLU A 53 15.60 18.44 -5.29
C GLU A 53 15.31 19.50 -6.36
N ASN A 54 14.10 19.44 -6.96
CA ASN A 54 13.67 20.36 -7.99
C ASN A 54 12.91 21.58 -7.42
N GLY A 55 12.50 21.51 -6.17
CA GLY A 55 11.75 22.57 -5.49
C GLY A 55 10.37 22.83 -6.08
N VAL A 56 9.67 21.79 -6.55
CA VAL A 56 8.35 21.86 -7.16
C VAL A 56 7.47 20.70 -6.75
N ALA A 57 6.16 20.92 -6.73
CA ALA A 57 5.19 19.83 -6.82
C ALA A 57 5.08 19.40 -8.28
N THR A 58 5.07 18.09 -8.51
CA THR A 58 5.12 17.46 -9.83
C THR A 58 3.82 16.77 -10.20
N LYS A 59 2.97 16.49 -9.21
CA LYS A 59 1.70 15.80 -9.42
C LYS A 59 0.61 16.33 -8.50
N PHE A 60 -0.61 16.35 -9.01
CA PHE A 60 -1.84 16.50 -8.24
C PHE A 60 -2.89 15.59 -8.86
N TYR A 61 -3.16 14.49 -8.16
CA TYR A 61 -4.16 13.48 -8.52
C TYR A 61 -5.47 13.75 -7.79
N PRO A 62 -6.61 13.75 -8.50
CA PRO A 62 -7.93 13.94 -7.89
C PRO A 62 -8.53 12.66 -7.28
N HIS A 63 -7.77 11.57 -7.28
CA HIS A 63 -8.17 10.28 -6.73
C HIS A 63 -7.03 9.65 -5.92
N PRO A 64 -7.34 8.85 -4.87
CA PRO A 64 -6.32 8.23 -4.03
C PRO A 64 -5.81 6.89 -4.60
N TYR A 65 -5.82 6.70 -5.94
CA TYR A 65 -5.36 5.49 -6.64
C TYR A 65 -4.99 5.78 -8.09
N SER A 66 -4.19 4.90 -8.70
CA SER A 66 -3.71 5.09 -10.09
C SER A 66 -4.79 4.82 -11.14
N PHE A 67 -5.62 3.80 -10.95
CA PHE A 67 -6.68 3.43 -11.87
C PHE A 67 -8.06 3.62 -11.22
N VAL A 68 -8.85 4.51 -11.82
CA VAL A 68 -10.17 4.89 -11.28
C VAL A 68 -11.19 3.77 -11.45
N ARG A 69 -11.21 3.15 -12.64
CA ARG A 69 -12.16 2.11 -13.04
C ARG A 69 -11.61 1.31 -14.23
N PRO A 70 -12.19 0.14 -14.56
CA PRO A 70 -11.83 -0.59 -15.78
C PRO A 70 -11.91 0.28 -17.03
N ASP A 71 -10.95 0.10 -17.95
CA ASP A 71 -11.05 0.67 -19.30
C ASP A 71 -11.83 -0.31 -20.20
N PRO A 72 -13.03 0.05 -20.71
CA PRO A 72 -13.81 -0.83 -21.58
C PRO A 72 -13.09 -1.19 -22.89
N ALA A 73 -12.12 -0.37 -23.31
CA ALA A 73 -11.33 -0.61 -24.52
C ALA A 73 -10.15 -1.58 -24.27
N LYS A 74 -9.81 -1.85 -23.00
CA LYS A 74 -8.66 -2.67 -22.59
C LYS A 74 -9.11 -3.77 -21.60
N PRO A 75 -9.71 -4.86 -22.07
CA PRO A 75 -10.51 -5.76 -21.22
C PRO A 75 -9.73 -6.57 -20.19
N LEU A 76 -8.40 -6.60 -20.19
CA LEU A 76 -7.67 -7.63 -19.45
C LEU A 76 -6.91 -7.13 -18.22
N SER A 77 -6.46 -5.89 -18.12
CA SER A 77 -5.68 -5.47 -16.94
C SER A 77 -5.43 -3.98 -16.81
N GLU A 78 -5.94 -3.16 -17.71
CA GLU A 78 -5.67 -1.73 -17.63
C GLU A 78 -6.96 -0.98 -17.30
N GLY A 79 -6.83 -0.01 -16.40
CA GLY A 79 -7.88 0.90 -16.03
C GLY A 79 -7.73 2.27 -16.67
N ILE A 80 -8.74 3.09 -16.48
CA ILE A 80 -8.66 4.51 -16.75
C ILE A 80 -7.79 5.12 -15.65
N GLU A 81 -6.65 5.68 -16.05
CA GLU A 81 -5.71 6.30 -15.13
C GLU A 81 -6.32 7.57 -14.48
N ALA A 82 -6.01 7.80 -13.22
CA ALA A 82 -6.34 9.04 -12.54
C ALA A 82 -5.64 10.22 -13.25
N ALA A 83 -6.38 11.29 -13.49
CA ALA A 83 -5.83 12.49 -14.10
C ALA A 83 -4.72 13.09 -13.23
N ASN A 84 -3.70 13.67 -13.86
CA ASN A 84 -2.73 14.51 -13.19
C ASN A 84 -2.82 15.92 -13.76
N PHE A 85 -3.16 16.89 -12.94
CA PHE A 85 -3.36 18.27 -13.39
C PHE A 85 -2.07 19.03 -13.63
N ILE A 86 -1.02 18.76 -12.85
CA ILE A 86 0.21 19.58 -12.86
C ILE A 86 1.41 18.80 -13.36
N LYS A 87 2.22 19.43 -14.18
CA LYS A 87 3.55 18.99 -14.54
C LYS A 87 4.59 19.58 -13.60
N THR A 88 4.49 20.88 -13.30
CA THR A 88 5.28 21.55 -12.28
C THR A 88 4.46 22.64 -11.61
N LEU A 89 4.60 22.77 -10.28
CA LEU A 89 4.01 23.84 -9.50
C LEU A 89 4.97 24.22 -8.37
N GLY A 90 5.46 25.45 -8.39
CA GLY A 90 6.40 25.91 -7.38
C GLY A 90 6.72 27.41 -7.50
N TRP A 91 7.83 27.82 -6.92
CA TRP A 91 8.36 29.17 -7.05
C TRP A 91 9.91 29.12 -7.08
N GLY A 92 10.52 30.20 -7.48
CA GLY A 92 11.99 30.27 -7.62
C GLY A 92 12.44 30.33 -9.06
N ARG A 93 13.72 30.21 -9.27
CA ARG A 93 14.38 30.24 -10.59
C ARG A 93 15.09 28.90 -10.82
N ALA A 94 15.21 28.50 -12.06
CA ALA A 94 16.01 27.33 -12.43
C ALA A 94 17.44 27.44 -11.85
N GLY A 95 17.95 26.33 -11.31
CA GLY A 95 19.28 26.23 -10.70
C GLY A 95 19.41 26.74 -9.26
N GLN A 96 18.32 27.18 -8.64
CA GLN A 96 18.31 27.46 -7.19
C GLN A 96 18.23 26.17 -6.38
N LYS A 97 19.08 26.06 -5.34
CA LYS A 97 18.98 24.95 -4.40
C LYS A 97 17.64 25.01 -3.67
N SER A 98 16.99 23.89 -3.59
CA SER A 98 15.75 23.67 -2.86
C SER A 98 15.90 22.54 -1.85
N SER A 99 15.03 22.54 -0.85
CA SER A 99 14.86 21.47 0.10
C SER A 99 13.40 21.40 0.51
N ALA A 100 12.90 20.20 0.71
CA ALA A 100 11.58 19.98 1.27
C ALA A 100 11.65 18.99 2.42
N GLN A 101 10.70 19.09 3.35
CA GLN A 101 10.58 18.18 4.49
C GLN A 101 9.15 18.16 4.99
N TYR A 102 8.76 17.10 5.63
CA TYR A 102 7.52 17.07 6.42
C TYR A 102 7.63 17.96 7.65
N VAL A 103 6.53 18.55 8.06
CA VAL A 103 6.42 19.37 9.27
C VAL A 103 5.87 18.50 10.40
N ASP A 104 6.59 18.40 11.50
CA ASP A 104 6.16 17.74 12.74
C ASP A 104 5.59 16.32 12.53
N ASP A 105 6.29 15.49 11.73
CA ASP A 105 5.86 14.12 11.37
C ASP A 105 4.46 14.08 10.75
N SER A 106 4.05 15.11 10.01
CA SER A 106 2.76 15.22 9.34
C SER A 106 2.89 14.93 7.83
N HIS A 107 1.79 15.04 7.09
CA HIS A 107 1.82 15.08 5.63
C HIS A 107 1.92 16.53 5.08
N VAL A 108 2.04 17.51 5.93
CA VAL A 108 2.27 18.92 5.53
C VAL A 108 3.73 19.05 5.08
N ILE A 109 3.94 19.46 3.84
CA ILE A 109 5.27 19.62 3.25
C ILE A 109 5.67 21.07 3.28
N ARG A 110 6.77 21.37 3.95
CA ARG A 110 7.43 22.68 3.91
C ARG A 110 8.60 22.62 2.93
N MET A 111 8.57 23.48 1.95
CA MET A 111 9.61 23.60 0.95
C MET A 111 10.32 24.94 1.08
N ARG A 112 11.64 24.97 0.85
CA ARG A 112 12.49 26.18 0.82
C ARG A 112 13.22 26.27 -0.50
N THR A 113 13.14 27.42 -1.15
CA THR A 113 13.80 27.67 -2.43
C THR A 113 14.22 29.15 -2.50
N GLY A 114 15.50 29.42 -2.76
CA GLY A 114 16.00 30.78 -2.97
C GLY A 114 15.76 31.76 -1.81
N GLY A 115 15.75 31.27 -0.57
CA GLY A 115 15.50 32.05 0.63
C GLY A 115 14.04 32.38 0.94
N SER A 116 13.10 31.82 0.15
CA SER A 116 11.66 31.79 0.39
C SER A 116 11.22 30.42 0.87
N ALA A 117 10.17 30.36 1.68
CA ALA A 117 9.56 29.12 2.12
C ALA A 117 8.08 29.09 1.74
N GLY A 118 7.52 27.89 1.64
CA GLY A 118 6.11 27.68 1.39
C GLY A 118 5.68 26.29 1.82
N TYR A 119 4.36 26.08 1.81
CA TYR A 119 3.72 24.85 2.23
C TYR A 119 2.88 24.26 1.11
N PHE A 120 2.86 22.94 1.07
CA PHE A 120 1.95 22.12 0.26
C PHE A 120 1.26 21.13 1.19
N PHE A 121 -0.05 21.06 1.16
CA PHE A 121 -0.79 20.05 1.89
C PHE A 121 -2.21 19.86 1.35
N MET A 122 -2.73 18.67 1.51
CA MET A 122 -4.11 18.33 1.22
C MET A 122 -4.87 18.21 2.55
N PRO A 123 -5.81 19.13 2.86
CA PRO A 123 -6.42 19.18 4.18
C PRO A 123 -7.32 17.98 4.45
N PHE A 124 -7.02 17.23 5.51
CA PHE A 124 -7.77 16.02 5.86
C PHE A 124 -9.19 16.32 6.35
N GLY A 125 -9.39 17.46 6.98
CA GLY A 125 -10.71 17.92 7.42
C GLY A 125 -11.61 18.48 6.30
N PHE A 126 -11.15 18.50 5.04
CA PHE A 126 -11.92 18.93 3.88
C PHE A 126 -12.16 17.75 2.92
N GLU A 127 -13.40 17.33 2.79
CA GLU A 127 -13.82 16.12 2.08
C GLU A 127 -13.97 16.35 0.57
N GLU A 128 -12.91 16.80 -0.07
CA GLU A 128 -12.73 16.91 -1.52
C GLU A 128 -11.23 16.77 -1.84
N PRO A 129 -10.86 16.41 -3.07
CA PRO A 129 -9.46 16.41 -3.49
C PRO A 129 -8.96 17.86 -3.64
N ALA A 130 -8.37 18.39 -2.58
CA ALA A 130 -7.95 19.78 -2.49
C ALA A 130 -6.47 19.90 -2.12
N LEU A 131 -5.69 20.64 -2.91
CA LEU A 131 -4.32 21.01 -2.62
C LEU A 131 -4.27 22.49 -2.19
N ILE A 132 -3.81 22.75 -0.96
CA ILE A 132 -3.52 24.09 -0.49
C ILE A 132 -2.03 24.38 -0.68
N ILE A 133 -1.74 25.53 -1.31
CA ILE A 133 -0.40 26.05 -1.46
C ILE A 133 -0.30 27.44 -0.80
N ASN A 134 0.78 27.66 -0.05
CA ASN A 134 0.99 28.91 0.67
C ASN A 134 2.45 29.33 0.69
N LEU A 135 2.79 30.55 0.25
CA LEU A 135 4.13 31.14 0.44
C LEU A 135 4.20 31.84 1.79
N GLU A 136 5.18 31.45 2.59
CA GLU A 136 5.43 31.97 3.92
C GLU A 136 6.00 33.41 3.87
N GLY A 137 5.46 34.30 4.69
CA GLY A 137 5.95 35.65 4.87
C GLY A 137 5.71 36.62 3.70
N ALA A 138 6.21 37.84 3.85
CA ALA A 138 6.29 38.80 2.75
C ALA A 138 7.40 38.35 1.79
N PRO A 139 7.11 38.09 0.51
CA PRO A 139 8.14 37.62 -0.39
C PRO A 139 9.23 38.69 -0.56
N ARG A 140 10.47 38.25 -0.49
CA ARG A 140 11.55 39.02 -1.10
C ARG A 140 11.20 39.21 -2.57
N SER A 141 11.46 40.38 -3.13
CA SER A 141 11.04 40.76 -4.47
C SER A 141 11.29 39.63 -5.49
N GLY A 142 10.23 39.15 -6.12
CA GLY A 142 10.27 38.16 -7.19
C GLY A 142 9.79 36.75 -6.91
N ALA A 143 9.48 36.36 -5.67
CA ALA A 143 8.86 35.04 -5.44
C ALA A 143 7.38 35.06 -5.81
N ALA A 144 6.99 34.24 -6.78
CA ALA A 144 5.61 34.10 -7.21
C ALA A 144 5.37 32.65 -7.67
N TRP A 145 4.16 32.16 -7.49
CA TRP A 145 3.77 30.82 -7.98
C TRP A 145 3.89 30.75 -9.50
N LYS A 146 4.45 29.65 -9.97
CA LYS A 146 4.52 29.27 -11.37
C LYS A 146 3.92 27.89 -11.50
N VAL A 147 3.12 27.70 -12.55
CA VAL A 147 2.54 26.40 -12.87
C VAL A 147 2.79 26.07 -14.34
N GLU A 148 3.11 24.83 -14.58
CA GLU A 148 3.02 24.19 -15.89
C GLU A 148 1.97 23.06 -15.75
N TRP A 149 0.91 23.17 -16.52
CA TRP A 149 -0.16 22.18 -16.52
C TRP A 149 0.25 20.95 -17.32
N ASN A 150 -0.24 19.80 -16.93
CA ASN A 150 0.06 18.53 -17.60
C ASN A 150 -0.69 18.38 -18.94
N ALA A 151 -1.84 19.07 -19.07
CA ALA A 151 -2.64 19.10 -20.28
C ALA A 151 -2.90 20.56 -20.72
N PRO A 152 -3.18 20.81 -22.02
CA PRO A 152 -3.56 22.14 -22.50
C PRO A 152 -4.82 22.65 -21.83
N LEU A 153 -4.81 23.93 -21.44
CA LEU A 153 -5.98 24.59 -20.88
C LEU A 153 -7.00 24.87 -22.01
N ARG A 154 -8.17 24.22 -21.95
CA ARG A 154 -9.25 24.38 -22.92
C ARG A 154 -10.06 25.64 -22.66
N SER A 155 -10.40 25.91 -21.41
CA SER A 155 -11.14 27.11 -21.02
C SER A 155 -10.96 27.47 -19.56
N GLN A 156 -11.24 28.74 -19.24
CA GLN A 156 -11.33 29.23 -17.87
C GLN A 156 -12.54 30.13 -17.69
N GLU A 157 -13.19 30.05 -16.55
CA GLU A 157 -14.40 30.79 -16.21
C GLU A 157 -14.33 31.32 -14.78
N SER A 158 -14.89 32.49 -14.54
CA SER A 158 -15.04 33.06 -13.20
C SER A 158 -16.27 32.51 -12.52
N VAL A 159 -16.14 32.02 -11.30
CA VAL A 159 -17.24 31.51 -10.48
C VAL A 159 -17.22 32.23 -9.13
N SER A 160 -18.39 32.57 -8.60
CA SER A 160 -18.46 33.28 -7.31
C SER A 160 -19.57 32.70 -6.43
N ALA A 161 -19.23 32.49 -5.15
CA ALA A 161 -20.18 32.07 -4.13
C ALA A 161 -19.69 32.47 -2.74
N ALA A 162 -20.57 32.71 -1.78
CA ALA A 162 -20.25 33.00 -0.37
C ALA A 162 -19.22 34.14 -0.17
N GLY A 163 -19.22 35.12 -1.08
CA GLY A 163 -18.26 36.24 -1.03
C GLY A 163 -16.87 35.90 -1.58
N ALA A 164 -16.58 34.64 -1.92
CA ALA A 164 -15.35 34.23 -2.57
C ALA A 164 -15.49 34.22 -4.09
N GLN A 165 -14.37 34.48 -4.76
CA GLN A 165 -14.26 34.38 -6.21
C GLN A 165 -13.30 33.22 -6.52
N GLY A 166 -13.67 32.33 -7.45
CA GLY A 166 -12.85 31.24 -7.96
C GLY A 166 -12.68 31.34 -9.47
N ARG A 167 -11.81 30.49 -9.98
CA ARG A 167 -11.62 30.21 -11.40
C ARG A 167 -11.83 28.75 -11.65
N LEU A 168 -12.74 28.41 -12.54
CA LEU A 168 -12.96 27.06 -13.02
C LEU A 168 -12.13 26.83 -14.28
N LEU A 169 -11.23 25.85 -14.26
CA LEU A 169 -10.34 25.49 -15.36
C LEU A 169 -10.80 24.14 -15.95
N ARG A 170 -10.77 24.03 -17.28
CA ARG A 170 -11.02 22.79 -18.01
C ARG A 170 -9.81 22.51 -18.90
N PHE A 171 -9.42 21.25 -18.97
CA PHE A 171 -8.24 20.81 -19.70
C PHE A 171 -8.61 19.82 -20.81
N ASP A 172 -7.80 19.76 -21.86
CA ASP A 172 -7.98 18.78 -22.91
C ASP A 172 -7.58 17.38 -22.39
N GLY A 173 -8.48 16.41 -22.58
CA GLY A 173 -8.25 15.02 -22.18
C GLY A 173 -8.34 14.76 -20.68
N ILE A 174 -8.78 15.73 -19.87
CA ILE A 174 -9.12 15.55 -18.46
C ILE A 174 -10.59 15.90 -18.29
N ASP A 175 -11.38 14.96 -17.80
CA ASP A 175 -12.83 15.14 -17.63
C ASP A 175 -13.16 16.00 -16.40
N GLU A 176 -12.38 15.85 -15.32
CA GLU A 176 -12.55 16.57 -14.06
C GLU A 176 -12.12 18.04 -14.20
N PRO A 177 -13.00 19.02 -13.91
CA PRO A 177 -12.60 20.42 -13.87
C PRO A 177 -11.82 20.75 -12.60
N LEU A 178 -10.91 21.72 -12.68
CA LEU A 178 -10.12 22.23 -11.56
C LEU A 178 -10.62 23.60 -11.13
N LEU A 179 -11.03 23.72 -9.86
CA LEU A 179 -11.43 24.97 -9.25
C LEU A 179 -10.23 25.60 -8.50
N LEU A 180 -9.91 26.84 -8.84
CA LEU A 180 -8.90 27.64 -8.15
C LEU A 180 -9.56 28.69 -7.26
N ILE A 181 -9.30 28.66 -5.95
CA ILE A 181 -9.79 29.68 -5.00
C ILE A 181 -8.57 30.47 -4.49
N PRO A 182 -8.54 31.80 -4.73
CA PRO A 182 -7.43 32.65 -4.27
C PRO A 182 -7.49 32.84 -2.77
N LEU A 183 -6.34 32.66 -2.12
CA LEU A 183 -6.13 32.84 -0.69
C LEU A 183 -4.95 33.81 -0.45
N GLY A 184 -4.81 34.27 0.78
CA GLY A 184 -3.69 35.11 1.18
C GLY A 184 -3.68 36.50 0.56
N THR A 185 -2.52 37.16 0.62
CA THR A 185 -2.38 38.54 0.18
C THR A 185 -2.27 38.70 -1.32
N LEU A 186 -2.88 39.77 -1.85
CA LEU A 186 -2.72 40.13 -3.26
C LEU A 186 -1.29 40.59 -3.53
N ARG A 187 -0.69 40.12 -4.60
CA ARG A 187 0.69 40.48 -5.03
C ARG A 187 0.64 41.31 -6.29
N LYS A 188 1.54 42.29 -6.35
CA LYS A 188 1.76 43.04 -7.59
C LYS A 188 2.68 42.22 -8.48
N VAL A 189 2.15 41.69 -9.56
CA VAL A 189 2.91 40.93 -10.57
C VAL A 189 3.04 41.80 -11.80
N THR A 190 4.26 42.03 -12.26
CA THR A 190 4.53 42.74 -13.50
C THR A 190 4.89 41.72 -14.59
N GLY A 191 4.13 41.72 -15.66
CA GLY A 191 4.51 41.06 -16.92
C GLY A 191 4.31 39.56 -17.03
N SER A 192 3.43 38.93 -16.22
CA SER A 192 3.11 37.52 -16.40
C SER A 192 1.61 37.25 -16.44
N ASP A 193 1.17 36.49 -17.42
CA ASP A 193 -0.19 35.97 -17.57
C ASP A 193 -0.51 34.81 -16.60
N GLN A 194 0.38 34.54 -15.62
CA GLN A 194 0.25 33.40 -14.74
C GLN A 194 -0.75 33.70 -13.61
N LEU A 195 -1.92 33.12 -13.71
CA LEU A 195 -3.03 33.25 -12.75
C LEU A 195 -2.60 33.07 -11.30
N LEU A 196 -1.81 32.04 -10.99
CA LEU A 196 -1.36 31.75 -9.63
C LEU A 196 -0.36 32.76 -9.07
N ALA A 197 0.33 33.52 -9.92
CA ALA A 197 1.34 34.50 -9.49
C ALA A 197 0.75 35.67 -8.70
N SER A 198 -0.54 35.97 -8.88
CA SER A 198 -1.21 37.14 -8.29
C SER A 198 -1.49 37.03 -6.78
N ARG A 199 -1.37 35.86 -6.17
CA ARG A 199 -1.66 35.63 -4.74
C ARG A 199 -0.52 34.90 -4.04
N SER A 200 -0.45 35.07 -2.71
CA SER A 200 0.50 34.32 -1.89
C SER A 200 0.06 32.89 -1.63
N ALA A 201 -1.23 32.59 -1.71
CA ALA A 201 -1.78 31.29 -1.46
C ALA A 201 -3.00 31.00 -2.35
N TRP A 202 -3.23 29.70 -2.57
CA TRP A 202 -4.34 29.17 -3.35
C TRP A 202 -4.84 27.84 -2.79
N ALA A 203 -6.12 27.57 -2.99
CA ALA A 203 -6.65 26.21 -2.95
C ALA A 203 -6.95 25.77 -4.39
N LEU A 204 -6.42 24.60 -4.77
CA LEU A 204 -6.68 23.90 -6.02
C LEU A 204 -7.58 22.72 -5.66
N ILE A 205 -8.79 22.68 -6.18
CA ILE A 205 -9.81 21.68 -5.82
C ILE A 205 -10.30 21.01 -7.10
N SER A 206 -10.13 19.70 -7.23
CA SER A 206 -10.74 18.96 -8.32
C SER A 206 -12.21 18.74 -8.05
N LEU A 207 -13.02 18.82 -9.09
CA LEU A 207 -14.47 18.58 -9.04
C LEU A 207 -14.79 17.36 -9.90
N GLN A 208 -15.79 16.59 -9.49
CA GLN A 208 -16.32 15.51 -10.34
C GLN A 208 -17.11 16.06 -11.54
N ASP A 209 -17.78 17.20 -11.32
CA ASP A 209 -18.57 17.89 -12.33
C ASP A 209 -18.57 19.40 -12.08
N GLU A 210 -18.62 20.19 -13.14
CA GLU A 210 -18.61 21.66 -13.07
C GLU A 210 -19.80 22.28 -12.32
N SER A 211 -20.95 21.60 -12.30
CA SER A 211 -22.14 22.05 -11.57
C SER A 211 -21.90 22.12 -10.06
N GLN A 212 -20.90 21.41 -9.55
CA GLN A 212 -20.53 21.42 -8.14
C GLN A 212 -19.76 22.68 -7.72
N ALA A 213 -19.23 23.48 -8.66
CA ALA A 213 -18.31 24.59 -8.35
C ALA A 213 -18.84 25.53 -7.26
N ILE A 214 -20.10 25.94 -7.35
CA ILE A 214 -20.73 26.86 -6.38
C ILE A 214 -20.87 26.20 -5.00
N SER A 215 -21.29 24.94 -4.95
CA SER A 215 -21.47 24.20 -3.70
C SER A 215 -20.12 23.95 -3.02
N VAL A 216 -19.08 23.60 -3.79
CA VAL A 216 -17.73 23.36 -3.28
C VAL A 216 -17.09 24.66 -2.79
N ILE A 217 -17.27 25.80 -3.45
CA ILE A 217 -16.83 27.10 -2.92
C ILE A 217 -17.47 27.39 -1.55
N ARG A 218 -18.78 27.16 -1.41
CA ARG A 218 -19.48 27.35 -0.12
C ARG A 218 -18.96 26.40 0.96
N LYS A 219 -18.78 25.12 0.62
CA LYS A 219 -18.22 24.09 1.51
C LYS A 219 -16.82 24.49 1.96
N PHE A 220 -15.97 24.93 1.03
CA PHE A 220 -14.59 25.35 1.31
C PHE A 220 -14.55 26.59 2.22
N GLU A 221 -15.34 27.64 1.91
CA GLU A 221 -15.37 28.86 2.73
C GLU A 221 -15.94 28.59 4.13
N SER A 222 -16.94 27.73 4.26
CA SER A 222 -17.46 27.27 5.55
C SER A 222 -16.39 26.50 6.33
N TRP A 223 -15.72 25.56 5.68
CA TRP A 223 -14.63 24.79 6.29
C TRP A 223 -13.47 25.68 6.69
N ARG A 224 -13.05 26.60 5.82
CA ARG A 224 -11.95 27.53 6.09
C ARG A 224 -12.28 28.49 7.24
N ALA A 225 -13.54 28.84 7.45
CA ALA A 225 -14.03 29.72 8.52
C ALA A 225 -13.28 31.06 8.61
N GLY A 226 -12.89 31.64 7.47
CA GLY A 226 -12.14 32.90 7.41
C GLY A 226 -10.67 32.82 7.84
N LEU A 227 -10.13 31.64 8.14
CA LEU A 227 -8.74 31.47 8.55
C LEU A 227 -7.75 31.89 7.46
N ALA A 228 -6.66 32.53 7.87
CA ALA A 228 -5.54 32.84 6.99
C ALA A 228 -4.79 31.54 6.59
N PRO A 229 -4.09 31.51 5.44
CA PRO A 229 -3.39 30.30 4.97
C PRO A 229 -2.39 29.71 5.98
N SER A 230 -1.69 30.53 6.76
CA SER A 230 -0.79 30.06 7.83
C SER A 230 -1.55 29.38 8.98
N ALA A 231 -2.74 29.85 9.31
CA ALA A 231 -3.59 29.24 10.32
C ALA A 231 -4.20 27.91 9.83
N LEU A 232 -4.39 27.73 8.50
CA LEU A 232 -4.81 26.45 7.93
C LEU A 232 -3.72 25.38 8.12
N VAL A 233 -2.44 25.72 7.97
CA VAL A 233 -1.32 24.81 8.27
C VAL A 233 -1.35 24.36 9.74
N ALA A 234 -1.48 25.30 10.66
CA ALA A 234 -1.55 25.00 12.08
C ALA A 234 -2.76 24.13 12.44
N ARG A 235 -3.91 24.38 11.82
CA ARG A 235 -5.12 23.58 12.01
C ARG A 235 -4.94 22.15 11.49
N GLU A 236 -4.31 21.95 10.35
CA GLU A 236 -4.04 20.63 9.80
C GLU A 236 -3.16 19.78 10.72
N ILE A 237 -2.10 20.39 11.27
CA ILE A 237 -1.23 19.74 12.26
C ILE A 237 -2.02 19.41 13.53
N ALA A 238 -2.82 20.35 14.04
CA ALA A 238 -3.64 20.14 15.24
C ALA A 238 -4.70 19.04 15.05
N GLU A 239 -5.32 18.97 13.88
CA GLU A 239 -6.28 17.91 13.51
C GLU A 239 -5.60 16.54 13.49
N LEU A 240 -4.41 16.46 12.90
CA LEU A 240 -3.61 15.23 12.90
C LEU A 240 -3.25 14.79 14.32
N GLU A 241 -2.83 15.71 15.19
CA GLU A 241 -2.52 15.39 16.60
C GLU A 241 -3.76 14.90 17.38
N GLN A 242 -4.95 15.42 17.08
CA GLN A 242 -6.20 14.93 17.67
C GLN A 242 -6.60 13.52 17.18
N TRP A 243 -6.27 13.20 15.93
CA TRP A 243 -6.55 11.88 15.35
C TRP A 243 -5.58 10.82 15.87
N ARG A 244 -4.34 11.17 16.15
CA ARG A 244 -3.29 10.26 16.61
C ARG A 244 -3.66 9.56 17.89
N THR A 245 -3.24 8.29 17.98
CA THR A 245 -3.35 7.52 19.20
C THR A 245 -2.08 7.59 20.06
N GLN A 246 -2.19 7.26 21.33
CA GLN A 246 -1.01 7.12 22.19
C GLN A 246 -0.31 5.80 21.86
N PRO A 247 0.99 5.80 21.51
CA PRO A 247 1.71 4.58 21.24
C PRO A 247 1.78 3.68 22.49
N THR A 248 1.54 2.40 22.28
CA THR A 248 1.71 1.37 23.32
C THR A 248 3.11 0.79 23.34
N VAL A 249 4.02 1.31 22.50
CA VAL A 249 5.41 0.86 22.36
C VAL A 249 6.38 1.80 23.05
N HIS A 250 7.49 1.25 23.55
CA HIS A 250 8.62 2.04 24.06
C HIS A 250 9.65 2.26 22.95
N PHE A 251 9.77 3.50 22.51
CA PHE A 251 10.76 3.86 21.49
C PHE A 251 12.17 3.86 22.08
N ARG A 252 13.11 3.26 21.36
CA ARG A 252 14.52 3.20 21.75
C ARG A 252 15.34 4.41 21.29
N SER A 253 14.77 5.21 20.39
CA SER A 253 15.36 6.47 19.91
C SER A 253 14.29 7.41 19.39
N ASP A 254 14.65 8.70 19.27
CA ASP A 254 13.79 9.69 18.61
C ASP A 254 13.55 9.36 17.13
N LYS A 255 14.55 8.82 16.43
CA LYS A 255 14.38 8.35 15.05
C LYS A 255 13.30 7.28 14.92
N GLU A 256 13.29 6.30 15.84
CA GLU A 256 12.26 5.25 15.86
C GLU A 256 10.86 5.85 16.11
N ARG A 257 10.76 6.85 17.01
CA ARG A 257 9.52 7.57 17.29
C ARG A 257 9.05 8.38 16.07
N HIS A 258 9.93 9.10 15.40
CA HIS A 258 9.60 9.85 14.19
C HIS A 258 9.15 8.93 13.06
N LEU A 259 9.85 7.82 12.86
CA LEU A 259 9.47 6.84 11.84
C LEU A 259 8.10 6.19 12.13
N TRP A 260 7.79 5.89 13.40
CA TRP A 260 6.47 5.44 13.80
C TRP A 260 5.39 6.47 13.46
N ARG A 261 5.61 7.74 13.84
CA ARG A 261 4.64 8.83 13.59
C ARG A 261 4.44 9.09 12.10
N GLN A 262 5.51 9.02 11.33
CA GLN A 262 5.41 9.17 9.87
C GLN A 262 4.72 7.97 9.22
N SER A 263 4.99 6.75 9.69
CA SER A 263 4.29 5.54 9.23
C SER A 263 2.78 5.61 9.52
N GLU A 264 2.39 6.12 10.70
CA GLU A 264 1.00 6.36 11.07
C GLU A 264 0.29 7.31 10.07
N VAL A 265 0.97 8.37 9.66
CA VAL A 265 0.48 9.33 8.66
C VAL A 265 0.38 8.69 7.27
N MET A 266 1.37 7.91 6.85
CA MET A 266 1.36 7.24 5.54
C MET A 266 0.19 6.26 5.45
N LEU A 267 -0.06 5.49 6.51
CA LEU A 267 -1.22 4.60 6.60
C LEU A 267 -2.55 5.37 6.49
N ARG A 268 -2.65 6.53 7.15
CA ARG A 268 -3.85 7.37 7.13
C ARG A 268 -4.18 7.91 5.75
N ILE A 269 -3.20 8.53 5.11
CA ILE A 269 -3.41 9.19 3.81
C ILE A 269 -3.56 8.20 2.66
N ALA A 270 -3.08 6.96 2.81
CA ALA A 270 -3.20 5.89 1.82
C ALA A 270 -4.62 5.31 1.72
N GLN A 271 -5.49 5.58 2.71
CA GLN A 271 -6.84 5.05 2.72
C GLN A 271 -7.80 5.94 1.95
N SER A 272 -8.54 5.36 1.00
CA SER A 272 -9.61 6.06 0.29
C SER A 272 -10.75 6.44 1.23
N ARG A 273 -11.15 7.70 1.15
CA ARG A 273 -12.32 8.28 1.83
C ARG A 273 -13.43 8.69 0.86
N GLU A 274 -13.25 8.38 -0.41
CA GLU A 274 -14.30 8.64 -1.41
C GLU A 274 -15.59 7.92 -1.00
N PRO A 275 -16.75 8.57 -1.07
CA PRO A 275 -18.01 7.95 -0.66
C PRO A 275 -18.37 6.80 -1.60
N ASN A 276 -18.99 5.74 -1.04
CA ASN A 276 -19.61 4.70 -1.85
C ASN A 276 -20.83 5.29 -2.58
N LEU A 277 -20.89 5.07 -3.88
CA LEU A 277 -21.97 5.47 -4.79
C LEU A 277 -22.48 4.23 -5.53
N ALA A 278 -23.50 4.37 -6.35
CA ALA A 278 -24.09 3.26 -7.10
C ALA A 278 -23.07 2.51 -8.00
N ASP A 279 -22.06 3.24 -8.50
CA ASP A 279 -21.02 2.77 -9.42
C ASP A 279 -19.61 2.81 -8.80
N ARG A 280 -19.50 3.09 -7.50
CA ARG A 280 -18.23 3.20 -6.79
C ARG A 280 -18.34 2.65 -5.37
N HIS A 281 -17.49 1.70 -5.04
CA HIS A 281 -17.45 1.00 -3.75
C HIS A 281 -16.06 0.99 -3.13
N GLY A 282 -15.26 2.04 -3.40
CA GLY A 282 -13.86 2.14 -3.00
C GLY A 282 -13.61 2.74 -1.62
N ASN A 283 -14.66 3.11 -0.85
CA ASN A 283 -14.45 3.69 0.48
C ASN A 283 -13.75 2.70 1.41
N GLY A 284 -12.63 3.11 1.97
CA GLY A 284 -11.82 2.27 2.88
C GLY A 284 -10.72 1.47 2.21
N LEU A 285 -10.65 1.37 0.87
CA LEU A 285 -9.53 0.74 0.17
C LEU A 285 -8.22 1.45 0.53
N ILE A 286 -7.14 0.67 0.72
CA ILE A 286 -5.81 1.19 1.04
C ILE A 286 -4.86 0.79 -0.09
N VAL A 287 -4.17 1.76 -0.66
CA VAL A 287 -3.19 1.52 -1.72
C VAL A 287 -1.90 0.91 -1.16
N ALA A 288 -1.23 0.05 -1.93
CA ALA A 288 -0.02 -0.63 -1.51
C ALA A 288 1.16 0.33 -1.36
N SER A 289 1.23 1.37 -2.21
CA SER A 289 2.19 2.45 -2.07
C SER A 289 1.55 3.80 -2.35
N LEU A 290 2.21 4.88 -1.95
CA LEU A 290 1.81 6.23 -2.34
C LEU A 290 2.48 6.62 -3.66
N PRO A 291 1.95 7.61 -4.41
CA PRO A 291 2.65 8.12 -5.57
C PRO A 291 3.96 8.85 -5.12
N ASP A 292 5.10 8.84 -5.83
CA ASP A 292 5.27 8.29 -7.18
C ASP A 292 5.61 6.78 -7.23
N GLY A 293 5.19 6.01 -6.26
CA GLY A 293 5.35 4.57 -6.26
C GLY A 293 4.53 3.92 -7.39
N VAL A 294 5.10 2.87 -7.99
CA VAL A 294 4.45 2.14 -9.09
C VAL A 294 3.22 1.35 -8.63
N TRP A 295 3.13 1.04 -7.33
CA TRP A 295 2.06 0.24 -6.72
C TRP A 295 0.97 1.09 -6.06
N PHE A 296 0.68 2.22 -6.62
CA PHE A 296 -0.37 3.16 -6.23
C PHE A 296 -1.77 2.62 -6.60
N THR A 297 -2.04 1.40 -6.13
CA THR A 297 -3.23 0.59 -6.39
C THR A 297 -3.53 -0.25 -5.14
N PRO A 298 -4.80 -0.57 -4.82
CA PRO A 298 -5.14 -1.40 -3.66
C PRO A 298 -4.88 -2.89 -3.92
N TRP A 299 -3.74 -3.43 -3.45
CA TRP A 299 -3.51 -4.87 -3.34
C TRP A 299 -4.16 -5.42 -2.07
N VAL A 300 -4.78 -6.58 -2.17
CA VAL A 300 -5.48 -7.22 -1.04
C VAL A 300 -4.50 -7.53 0.10
N ARG A 301 -3.32 -8.06 -0.20
CA ARG A 301 -2.26 -8.36 0.78
C ARG A 301 -1.82 -7.13 1.56
N ASP A 302 -1.36 -6.12 0.84
CA ASP A 302 -0.88 -4.87 1.45
C ASP A 302 -1.93 -4.22 2.32
N MET A 303 -3.18 -4.23 1.83
CA MET A 303 -4.31 -3.69 2.55
C MET A 303 -4.58 -4.46 3.84
N ALA A 304 -4.36 -5.79 3.89
CA ALA A 304 -4.53 -6.58 5.11
C ALA A 304 -3.50 -6.18 6.18
N TRP A 305 -2.22 -6.07 5.83
CA TRP A 305 -1.17 -5.63 6.75
C TRP A 305 -1.39 -4.20 7.25
N ALA A 306 -1.76 -3.27 6.35
CA ALA A 306 -2.13 -1.90 6.71
C ALA A 306 -3.33 -1.87 7.66
N THR A 307 -4.37 -2.68 7.40
CA THR A 307 -5.57 -2.77 8.24
C THR A 307 -5.24 -3.27 9.65
N VAL A 308 -4.42 -4.32 9.77
CA VAL A 308 -3.98 -4.84 11.07
C VAL A 308 -3.11 -3.83 11.81
N ALA A 309 -2.22 -3.12 11.10
CA ALA A 309 -1.42 -2.05 11.70
C ALA A 309 -2.31 -0.93 12.27
N LEU A 310 -3.24 -0.41 11.49
CA LEU A 310 -4.22 0.60 11.94
C LEU A 310 -5.04 0.09 13.14
N ALA A 311 -5.52 -1.15 13.09
CA ALA A 311 -6.26 -1.75 14.19
C ALA A 311 -5.43 -1.81 15.47
N ARG A 312 -4.19 -2.30 15.39
CA ARG A 312 -3.31 -2.45 16.57
C ARG A 312 -2.77 -1.12 17.08
N MET A 313 -2.70 -0.08 16.24
CA MET A 313 -2.39 1.29 16.66
C MET A 313 -3.56 1.94 17.39
N GLY A 314 -4.78 1.42 17.30
CA GLY A 314 -5.97 1.99 17.92
C GLY A 314 -6.88 2.77 16.97
N HIS A 315 -6.58 2.82 15.67
CA HIS A 315 -7.38 3.49 14.62
C HIS A 315 -8.54 2.59 14.20
N ARG A 316 -9.51 2.43 15.12
CA ARG A 316 -10.64 1.53 14.94
C ARG A 316 -11.52 1.88 13.73
N ALA A 317 -11.74 3.16 13.50
CA ALA A 317 -12.63 3.61 12.42
C ALA A 317 -12.04 3.29 11.03
N GLU A 318 -10.75 3.55 10.86
CA GLU A 318 -9.99 3.29 9.64
C GLU A 318 -9.89 1.78 9.36
N ALA A 319 -9.53 1.00 10.38
CA ALA A 319 -9.48 -0.47 10.26
C ALA A 319 -10.86 -1.06 9.91
N ARG A 320 -11.94 -0.52 10.52
CA ARG A 320 -13.31 -0.94 10.19
C ARG A 320 -13.68 -0.57 8.75
N ALA A 321 -13.33 0.61 8.29
CA ALA A 321 -13.59 1.05 6.92
C ALA A 321 -12.85 0.15 5.92
N ALA A 322 -11.59 -0.19 6.16
CA ALA A 322 -10.82 -1.09 5.32
C ALA A 322 -11.43 -2.50 5.25
N LEU A 323 -11.87 -3.04 6.39
CA LEU A 323 -12.56 -4.34 6.41
C LEU A 323 -13.86 -4.29 5.60
N LEU A 324 -14.67 -3.23 5.76
CA LEU A 324 -15.90 -3.08 4.98
C LEU A 324 -15.63 -2.93 3.49
N ALA A 325 -14.52 -2.30 3.09
CA ALA A 325 -14.14 -2.17 1.69
C ALA A 325 -13.98 -3.53 0.99
N TYR A 326 -13.34 -4.51 1.62
CA TYR A 326 -13.25 -5.87 1.08
C TYR A 326 -14.60 -6.50 0.76
N PHE A 327 -15.63 -6.21 1.56
CA PHE A 327 -16.94 -6.81 1.42
C PHE A 327 -17.93 -5.95 0.63
N ASN A 328 -17.63 -4.68 0.42
CA ASN A 328 -18.38 -3.79 -0.46
C ASN A 328 -17.83 -3.77 -1.89
N ALA A 329 -16.57 -4.16 -2.07
CA ALA A 329 -15.96 -4.34 -3.38
C ALA A 329 -16.78 -5.33 -4.23
N GLN A 330 -16.69 -5.16 -5.55
CA GLN A 330 -17.49 -5.95 -6.49
C GLN A 330 -16.60 -6.91 -7.29
N PRO A 331 -16.61 -8.21 -6.94
CA PRO A 331 -15.93 -9.20 -7.75
C PRO A 331 -16.61 -9.28 -9.13
N THR A 332 -15.83 -9.13 -10.18
CA THR A 332 -16.33 -9.14 -11.55
C THR A 332 -16.65 -10.55 -12.06
N GLY A 333 -16.10 -11.56 -11.38
CA GLY A 333 -16.15 -12.95 -11.81
C GLY A 333 -15.24 -13.26 -13.00
N LYS A 334 -14.41 -12.33 -13.44
CA LYS A 334 -13.44 -12.54 -14.53
C LYS A 334 -12.42 -13.62 -14.20
N MET A 335 -12.09 -13.77 -12.91
CA MET A 335 -11.14 -14.76 -12.42
C MET A 335 -11.80 -16.09 -12.01
N ARG A 336 -13.10 -16.27 -12.27
CA ARG A 336 -13.84 -17.46 -11.83
C ARG A 336 -13.27 -18.78 -12.38
N SER A 337 -12.78 -18.80 -13.62
CA SER A 337 -12.13 -19.98 -14.21
C SER A 337 -10.85 -20.37 -13.45
N GLU A 338 -10.14 -19.40 -12.90
CA GLU A 338 -8.88 -19.58 -12.19
C GLU A 338 -9.08 -20.05 -10.74
N VAL A 339 -10.28 -19.88 -10.20
CA VAL A 339 -10.66 -20.27 -8.84
C VAL A 339 -11.63 -21.44 -8.82
N ASN A 340 -11.43 -22.42 -9.68
CA ASN A 340 -12.24 -23.65 -9.80
C ASN A 340 -13.74 -23.38 -10.00
N GLY A 341 -14.11 -22.30 -10.65
CA GLY A 341 -15.51 -21.90 -10.87
C GLY A 341 -16.22 -21.39 -9.62
N ALA A 342 -15.52 -21.27 -8.50
CA ALA A 342 -16.09 -20.81 -7.23
C ALA A 342 -16.61 -19.38 -7.32
N ASP A 343 -17.63 -19.08 -6.55
CA ASP A 343 -18.11 -17.71 -6.33
C ASP A 343 -17.36 -17.12 -5.12
N TYR A 344 -16.77 -15.95 -5.27
CA TYR A 344 -15.93 -15.33 -4.24
C TYR A 344 -16.29 -13.84 -4.04
N GLN A 345 -15.86 -13.25 -2.93
CA GLN A 345 -16.12 -11.86 -2.57
C GLN A 345 -14.88 -10.97 -2.70
N ILE A 346 -13.72 -11.45 -2.27
CA ILE A 346 -12.50 -10.66 -2.26
C ILE A 346 -11.70 -10.99 -3.53
N SER A 347 -11.16 -9.98 -4.20
CA SER A 347 -10.24 -10.18 -5.32
C SER A 347 -9.11 -11.12 -4.95
N VAL A 348 -8.60 -11.83 -5.93
CA VAL A 348 -7.41 -12.69 -5.78
C VAL A 348 -6.12 -11.95 -6.13
N VAL A 349 -6.14 -10.62 -6.21
CA VAL A 349 -4.98 -9.75 -6.43
C VAL A 349 -5.24 -8.34 -5.90
N ARG A 350 -6.07 -7.53 -6.60
CA ARG A 350 -6.20 -6.09 -6.35
C ARG A 350 -7.50 -5.50 -6.90
N TYR A 351 -7.73 -4.23 -6.64
CA TYR A 351 -8.92 -3.50 -7.05
C TYR A 351 -8.59 -2.25 -7.87
N PHE A 352 -9.52 -1.89 -8.76
CA PHE A 352 -9.64 -0.52 -9.23
C PHE A 352 -10.17 0.40 -8.11
N GLY A 353 -9.99 1.70 -8.27
CA GLY A 353 -10.46 2.69 -7.29
C GLY A 353 -11.97 2.71 -7.09
N ASN A 354 -12.76 2.29 -8.08
CA ASN A 354 -14.20 2.14 -7.93
C ASN A 354 -14.62 0.88 -7.14
N GLY A 355 -13.68 0.06 -6.69
CA GLY A 355 -13.95 -1.17 -5.95
C GLY A 355 -14.26 -2.39 -6.81
N GLU A 356 -14.16 -2.30 -8.13
CA GLU A 356 -14.20 -3.47 -8.99
C GLU A 356 -12.88 -4.23 -8.94
N GLU A 357 -12.96 -5.56 -9.04
CA GLU A 357 -11.80 -6.42 -9.15
C GLU A 357 -10.97 -6.08 -10.39
N GLU A 358 -9.67 -5.87 -10.20
CA GLU A 358 -8.71 -5.71 -11.28
C GLU A 358 -8.00 -7.05 -11.56
N PRO A 359 -8.32 -7.75 -12.65
CA PRO A 359 -7.59 -8.95 -13.03
C PRO A 359 -6.20 -8.57 -13.51
N PHE A 360 -5.19 -9.19 -12.91
CA PHE A 360 -3.80 -8.94 -13.27
C PHE A 360 -3.20 -10.13 -14.02
N PHE A 361 -2.61 -9.85 -15.17
CA PHE A 361 -1.89 -10.84 -15.96
C PHE A 361 -0.40 -10.59 -15.88
N THR A 362 0.36 -11.63 -15.62
CA THR A 362 1.82 -11.55 -15.60
C THR A 362 2.38 -11.22 -16.99
N MET A 363 3.62 -10.77 -17.05
CA MET A 363 4.29 -10.46 -18.33
C MET A 363 4.39 -11.66 -19.27
N GLU A 364 4.40 -12.89 -18.74
CA GLU A 364 4.39 -14.11 -19.53
C GLU A 364 2.98 -14.48 -20.05
N GLY A 365 1.95 -13.67 -19.71
CA GLY A 365 0.55 -13.88 -20.11
C GLY A 365 -0.17 -14.93 -19.28
N SER A 366 0.39 -15.37 -18.16
CA SER A 366 -0.30 -16.15 -17.15
C SER A 366 -1.11 -15.26 -16.22
N THR A 367 -2.13 -15.83 -15.56
CA THR A 367 -2.97 -15.11 -14.63
C THR A 367 -2.31 -15.05 -13.27
N ASN A 368 -2.27 -13.86 -12.65
CA ASN A 368 -1.87 -13.70 -11.26
C ASN A 368 -3.02 -14.14 -10.35
N ILE A 369 -2.80 -15.10 -9.47
CA ILE A 369 -3.76 -15.62 -8.50
C ILE A 369 -3.05 -15.78 -7.16
N GLU A 370 -3.60 -15.16 -6.14
CA GLU A 370 -3.02 -15.07 -4.81
C GLU A 370 -4.04 -15.55 -3.78
N PHE A 371 -4.05 -16.85 -3.49
CA PHE A 371 -4.98 -17.42 -2.49
C PHE A 371 -4.63 -17.05 -1.05
N ASP A 372 -3.40 -16.60 -0.80
CA ASP A 372 -2.99 -16.01 0.48
C ASP A 372 -3.79 -14.74 0.81
N ASP A 373 -4.23 -13.96 -0.16
CA ASP A 373 -5.08 -12.78 -0.02
C ASP A 373 -6.32 -13.04 0.83
N TRP A 374 -7.02 -14.15 0.58
CA TRP A 374 -8.21 -14.54 1.35
C TRP A 374 -7.87 -14.92 2.78
N GLY A 375 -6.68 -15.49 2.98
CA GLY A 375 -6.14 -15.80 4.29
C GLY A 375 -5.84 -14.56 5.10
N GLU A 376 -5.15 -13.62 4.50
CA GLU A 376 -4.74 -12.37 5.14
C GLU A 376 -5.93 -11.45 5.45
N ALA A 377 -6.91 -11.35 4.54
CA ALA A 377 -8.15 -10.61 4.82
C ALA A 377 -8.95 -11.21 5.99
N THR A 378 -8.99 -12.56 6.09
CA THR A 378 -9.62 -13.24 7.24
C THR A 378 -8.84 -13.00 8.52
N TRP A 379 -7.51 -12.99 8.48
CA TRP A 379 -6.66 -12.61 9.61
C TRP A 379 -6.93 -11.18 10.07
N ALA A 380 -7.03 -10.22 9.15
CA ALA A 380 -7.33 -8.83 9.48
C ALA A 380 -8.68 -8.68 10.19
N LEU A 381 -9.71 -9.41 9.74
CA LEU A 381 -11.01 -9.44 10.40
C LEU A 381 -10.93 -10.04 11.82
N GLY A 382 -10.21 -11.16 11.98
CA GLY A 382 -9.99 -11.82 13.27
C GLY A 382 -9.27 -10.91 14.27
N GLU A 383 -8.20 -10.23 13.84
CA GLU A 383 -7.45 -9.27 14.66
C GLU A 383 -8.31 -8.08 15.10
N TYR A 384 -9.10 -7.51 14.20
CA TYR A 384 -10.03 -6.43 14.52
C TYR A 384 -11.06 -6.86 15.60
N LEU A 385 -11.69 -8.02 15.43
CA LEU A 385 -12.67 -8.55 16.38
C LEU A 385 -12.02 -8.84 17.75
N ARG A 386 -10.81 -9.39 17.75
CA ARG A 386 -10.05 -9.65 18.99
C ARG A 386 -9.74 -8.37 19.75
N LEU A 387 -9.38 -7.29 19.05
CA LEU A 387 -9.00 -6.01 19.67
C LEU A 387 -10.20 -5.21 20.17
N TYR A 388 -11.27 -5.17 19.40
CA TYR A 388 -12.38 -4.24 19.65
C TYR A 388 -13.66 -4.91 20.13
N ASN A 389 -13.77 -6.25 20.06
CA ASN A 389 -15.00 -7.00 20.35
C ASN A 389 -16.23 -6.42 19.61
N ASP A 390 -16.02 -5.87 18.41
CA ASP A 390 -17.06 -5.21 17.61
C ASP A 390 -17.86 -6.24 16.80
N ARG A 391 -18.76 -6.93 17.49
CA ARG A 391 -19.67 -7.90 16.84
C ARG A 391 -20.59 -7.28 15.80
N SER A 392 -20.80 -5.96 15.85
CA SER A 392 -21.67 -5.27 14.91
C SER A 392 -21.16 -5.32 13.47
N ILE A 393 -19.84 -5.44 13.28
CA ILE A 393 -19.25 -5.57 11.95
C ILE A 393 -19.71 -6.85 11.24
N LEU A 394 -19.91 -7.95 11.96
CA LEU A 394 -20.37 -9.23 11.39
C LEU A 394 -21.78 -9.15 10.80
N LYS A 395 -22.58 -8.18 11.30
CA LYS A 395 -23.95 -7.92 10.83
C LYS A 395 -24.04 -6.78 9.82
N ALA A 396 -22.91 -6.12 9.50
CA ALA A 396 -22.90 -5.07 8.51
C ALA A 396 -23.39 -5.63 7.16
N VAL A 397 -24.30 -4.88 6.52
CA VAL A 397 -24.80 -5.26 5.20
C VAL A 397 -23.73 -4.93 4.17
N THR A 398 -23.36 -5.92 3.37
CA THR A 398 -22.35 -5.85 2.34
C THR A 398 -22.96 -6.17 0.97
N TYR A 399 -22.14 -6.15 -0.08
CA TYR A 399 -22.57 -6.54 -1.42
C TYR A 399 -23.26 -7.92 -1.47
N ARG A 400 -22.83 -8.87 -0.62
CA ARG A 400 -23.36 -10.25 -0.57
C ARG A 400 -24.18 -10.57 0.71
N GLY A 401 -24.75 -9.56 1.33
CA GLY A 401 -25.53 -9.71 2.58
C GLY A 401 -24.70 -9.44 3.84
N PRO A 402 -25.09 -10.00 5.01
CA PRO A 402 -24.33 -9.81 6.25
C PRO A 402 -22.86 -10.24 6.08
N LEU A 403 -21.92 -9.46 6.64
CA LEU A 403 -20.50 -9.69 6.48
C LEU A 403 -20.08 -11.10 6.92
N TYR A 404 -20.64 -11.63 8.03
CA TYR A 404 -20.34 -12.99 8.47
C TYR A 404 -20.68 -14.03 7.39
N GLU A 405 -21.87 -13.94 6.81
CA GLU A 405 -22.31 -14.85 5.75
C GLU A 405 -21.47 -14.69 4.47
N ALA A 406 -21.09 -13.46 4.15
CA ALA A 406 -20.18 -13.18 3.04
C ALA A 406 -18.79 -13.82 3.27
N ALA A 407 -18.21 -13.66 4.46
CA ALA A 407 -16.93 -14.25 4.82
C ALA A 407 -16.98 -15.78 4.77
N ARG A 408 -18.02 -16.39 5.37
CA ARG A 408 -18.18 -17.84 5.39
C ARG A 408 -18.35 -18.43 3.98
N ASN A 409 -19.27 -17.85 3.21
CA ASN A 409 -19.72 -18.46 1.95
C ASN A 409 -18.86 -18.06 0.75
N PHE A 410 -18.22 -16.87 0.77
CA PHE A 410 -17.55 -16.29 -0.37
C PHE A 410 -16.06 -15.96 -0.14
N ILE A 411 -15.50 -16.38 1.01
CA ILE A 411 -14.05 -16.40 1.26
C ILE A 411 -13.62 -17.77 1.73
N VAL A 412 -14.13 -18.25 2.88
CA VAL A 412 -13.69 -19.50 3.49
C VAL A 412 -14.05 -20.72 2.62
N LYS A 413 -15.28 -20.80 2.10
CA LYS A 413 -15.67 -21.90 1.22
C LYS A 413 -14.90 -21.92 -0.11
N PRO A 414 -14.77 -20.78 -0.84
CA PRO A 414 -13.92 -20.74 -2.05
C PRO A 414 -12.47 -21.08 -1.78
N LEU A 415 -11.88 -20.60 -0.68
CA LEU A 415 -10.52 -20.95 -0.30
C LEU A 415 -10.37 -22.46 -0.16
N MET A 416 -11.29 -23.12 0.53
CA MET A 416 -11.27 -24.59 0.69
C MET A 416 -11.60 -25.34 -0.59
N ALA A 417 -12.40 -24.78 -1.51
CA ALA A 417 -12.65 -25.35 -2.84
C ALA A 417 -11.39 -25.29 -3.71
N ASN A 418 -10.48 -24.36 -3.45
CA ASN A 418 -9.18 -24.22 -4.13
C ASN A 418 -8.05 -24.89 -3.33
N THR A 419 -8.33 -26.05 -2.75
CA THR A 419 -7.32 -26.91 -2.11
C THR A 419 -7.39 -28.32 -2.71
N GLU A 420 -6.29 -29.03 -2.67
CA GLU A 420 -6.18 -30.42 -3.16
C GLU A 420 -5.60 -31.35 -2.10
N GLY A 421 -5.77 -32.64 -2.31
CA GLY A 421 -5.31 -33.67 -1.35
C GLY A 421 -3.82 -33.90 -1.45
N TYR A 422 -3.10 -33.83 -0.31
CA TYR A 422 -1.68 -34.16 -0.22
C TYR A 422 -1.32 -34.76 1.15
N GLY A 423 -0.54 -35.84 1.19
CA GLY A 423 -0.04 -36.45 2.43
C GLY A 423 -1.14 -36.89 3.41
N GLY A 424 -2.36 -37.15 2.92
CA GLY A 424 -3.54 -37.46 3.72
C GLY A 424 -4.17 -36.24 4.40
N GLY A 425 -3.73 -35.03 4.04
CA GLY A 425 -4.32 -33.72 4.34
C GLY A 425 -4.67 -32.95 3.08
N ARG A 426 -4.64 -31.62 3.14
CA ARG A 426 -4.90 -30.73 1.99
C ARG A 426 -3.86 -29.61 1.94
N ILE A 427 -3.54 -29.14 0.74
CA ILE A 427 -2.76 -27.93 0.47
C ILE A 427 -3.54 -27.02 -0.46
N VAL A 428 -3.23 -25.74 -0.49
CA VAL A 428 -3.81 -24.80 -1.45
C VAL A 428 -3.34 -25.16 -2.84
N SER A 429 -4.24 -25.08 -3.83
CA SER A 429 -3.95 -25.33 -5.24
C SER A 429 -2.86 -24.40 -5.76
N ALA A 430 -2.20 -24.77 -6.85
CA ALA A 430 -1.14 -23.98 -7.45
C ALA A 430 -1.59 -22.55 -7.78
N ASP A 431 -0.83 -21.57 -7.33
CA ASP A 431 -1.11 -20.13 -7.46
C ASP A 431 0.16 -19.33 -7.75
N THR A 432 0.16 -18.01 -7.58
CA THR A 432 1.33 -17.14 -7.72
C THR A 432 1.85 -16.61 -6.37
N SER A 433 1.06 -16.75 -5.32
CA SER A 433 1.36 -16.44 -3.92
C SER A 433 1.88 -15.01 -3.70
N ILE A 434 2.37 -14.74 -2.49
CA ILE A 434 2.81 -13.45 -1.95
C ILE A 434 3.74 -12.62 -2.86
N TRP A 435 4.57 -13.27 -3.70
CA TRP A 435 5.52 -12.55 -4.55
C TRP A 435 5.06 -12.40 -6.00
N GLU A 436 3.80 -12.74 -6.30
CA GLU A 436 3.25 -12.64 -7.67
C GLU A 436 4.16 -13.35 -8.67
N GLU A 437 4.51 -14.59 -8.36
CA GLU A 437 5.48 -15.32 -9.15
C GLU A 437 5.11 -15.34 -10.64
N HIS A 438 5.81 -14.51 -11.41
CA HIS A 438 5.65 -14.38 -12.87
C HIS A 438 6.12 -15.64 -13.56
N GLN A 439 5.35 -16.73 -13.40
CA GLN A 439 5.67 -18.03 -13.96
C GLN A 439 4.61 -18.45 -14.95
N LYS A 440 5.10 -19.09 -15.99
CA LYS A 440 4.22 -19.78 -16.92
C LYS A 440 3.47 -20.93 -16.23
N ASP A 441 4.13 -21.61 -15.31
CA ASP A 441 3.60 -22.72 -14.55
C ASP A 441 3.44 -22.32 -13.08
N LYS A 442 2.19 -22.24 -12.60
CA LYS A 442 1.85 -22.02 -11.20
C LYS A 442 2.41 -23.12 -10.31
N LYS A 443 2.72 -22.80 -9.06
CA LYS A 443 3.26 -23.74 -8.08
C LYS A 443 2.40 -23.78 -6.82
N HIS A 444 2.56 -24.85 -6.04
CA HIS A 444 1.98 -24.96 -4.71
C HIS A 444 2.92 -24.29 -3.71
N PHE A 445 2.51 -23.12 -3.19
CA PHE A 445 3.32 -22.37 -2.25
C PHE A 445 2.99 -22.69 -0.80
N ALA A 446 4.05 -22.78 0.01
CA ALA A 446 3.94 -22.93 1.45
C ALA A 446 3.20 -21.74 2.07
N PHE A 447 3.45 -20.51 1.57
CA PHE A 447 2.83 -19.31 2.12
C PHE A 447 1.32 -19.29 1.91
N SER A 448 0.81 -19.59 0.71
CA SER A 448 -0.63 -19.66 0.44
C SER A 448 -1.32 -20.69 1.33
N THR A 449 -0.72 -21.89 1.50
CA THR A 449 -1.26 -22.89 2.43
C THR A 449 -1.18 -22.44 3.90
N ALA A 450 -0.11 -21.75 4.29
CA ALA A 450 0.02 -21.21 5.64
C ALA A 450 -1.04 -20.14 5.94
N MET A 451 -1.33 -19.26 4.98
CA MET A 451 -2.38 -18.26 5.13
C MET A 451 -3.78 -18.87 5.17
N ALA A 452 -4.00 -19.98 4.45
CA ALA A 452 -5.24 -20.76 4.60
C ALA A 452 -5.37 -21.36 6.03
N ILE A 453 -4.28 -21.83 6.64
CA ILE A 453 -4.26 -22.26 8.05
C ILE A 453 -4.60 -21.10 8.98
N VAL A 454 -4.01 -19.91 8.76
CA VAL A 454 -4.32 -18.69 9.54
C VAL A 454 -5.80 -18.35 9.39
N ALA A 455 -6.33 -18.34 8.15
CA ALA A 455 -7.75 -18.10 7.90
C ALA A 455 -8.66 -19.04 8.70
N MET A 456 -8.37 -20.34 8.69
CA MET A 456 -9.18 -21.30 9.45
C MET A 456 -9.08 -21.08 10.96
N ARG A 457 -7.89 -20.77 11.49
CA ARG A 457 -7.69 -20.45 12.90
C ARG A 457 -8.52 -19.22 13.33
N GLU A 458 -8.52 -18.18 12.51
CA GLU A 458 -9.30 -16.97 12.80
C GLU A 458 -10.80 -17.23 12.60
N PHE A 459 -11.20 -17.95 11.55
CA PHE A 459 -12.60 -18.22 11.29
C PHE A 459 -13.26 -19.11 12.38
N VAL A 460 -12.50 -20.02 13.00
CA VAL A 460 -12.98 -20.76 14.20
C VAL A 460 -13.44 -19.78 15.28
N LYS A 461 -12.65 -18.75 15.57
CA LYS A 461 -12.97 -17.72 16.59
C LYS A 461 -14.14 -16.83 16.12
N ILE A 462 -14.15 -16.44 14.85
CA ILE A 462 -15.21 -15.61 14.26
C ILE A 462 -16.56 -16.34 14.33
N ALA A 463 -16.60 -17.63 13.97
CA ALA A 463 -17.79 -18.47 14.05
C ALA A 463 -18.26 -18.66 15.50
N GLU A 464 -17.35 -18.77 16.47
CA GLU A 464 -17.66 -18.82 17.90
C GLU A 464 -18.31 -17.50 18.37
N ILE A 465 -17.78 -16.34 17.96
CA ILE A 465 -18.35 -15.02 18.26
C ILE A 465 -19.78 -14.88 17.72
N GLU A 466 -20.05 -15.38 16.51
CA GLU A 466 -21.38 -15.35 15.88
C GLU A 466 -22.33 -16.43 16.44
N GLY A 467 -21.79 -17.48 17.08
CA GLY A 467 -22.57 -18.59 17.58
C GLY A 467 -22.89 -19.67 16.52
N ASP A 468 -22.11 -19.72 15.42
CA ASP A 468 -22.23 -20.73 14.38
C ASP A 468 -21.40 -21.98 14.71
N ASP A 469 -21.97 -22.88 15.49
CA ASP A 469 -21.33 -24.16 15.83
C ASP A 469 -21.01 -25.04 14.63
N ALA A 470 -21.81 -24.98 13.55
CA ALA A 470 -21.57 -25.75 12.35
C ALA A 470 -20.35 -25.19 11.59
N GLY A 471 -20.33 -23.87 11.34
CA GLY A 471 -19.19 -23.19 10.73
C GLY A 471 -17.90 -23.39 11.52
N ARG A 472 -17.97 -23.36 12.85
CA ARG A 472 -16.83 -23.63 13.75
C ARG A 472 -16.30 -25.06 13.60
N ARG A 473 -17.18 -26.07 13.56
CA ARG A 473 -16.76 -27.49 13.35
C ARG A 473 -16.14 -27.69 11.97
N ASP A 474 -16.73 -27.12 10.94
CA ASP A 474 -16.20 -27.20 9.57
C ASP A 474 -14.81 -26.56 9.48
N ALA A 475 -14.62 -25.39 10.07
CA ALA A 475 -13.33 -24.71 10.11
C ALA A 475 -12.26 -25.51 10.86
N LEU A 476 -12.60 -26.13 12.01
CA LEU A 476 -11.70 -27.00 12.75
C LEU A 476 -11.30 -28.25 11.95
N ALA A 477 -12.23 -28.86 11.22
CA ALA A 477 -11.94 -30.02 10.37
C ALA A 477 -11.00 -29.63 9.20
N ASN A 478 -11.27 -28.50 8.57
CA ASN A 478 -10.43 -27.97 7.49
C ASN A 478 -9.03 -27.58 7.99
N LEU A 479 -8.95 -26.95 9.16
CA LEU A 479 -7.68 -26.62 9.81
C LEU A 479 -6.80 -27.85 10.00
N ALA A 480 -7.37 -28.94 10.55
CA ALA A 480 -6.62 -30.18 10.77
C ALA A 480 -6.11 -30.80 9.46
N LEU A 481 -6.91 -30.72 8.36
CA LEU A 481 -6.50 -31.20 7.06
C LEU A 481 -5.38 -30.34 6.44
N LEU A 482 -5.48 -29.02 6.56
CA LEU A 482 -4.46 -28.09 6.07
C LEU A 482 -3.15 -28.23 6.84
N GLU A 483 -3.17 -28.32 8.17
CA GLU A 483 -1.97 -28.51 9.00
C GLU A 483 -1.26 -29.82 8.65
N LYS A 484 -2.01 -30.90 8.42
CA LYS A 484 -1.47 -32.19 7.99
C LYS A 484 -0.86 -32.12 6.59
N GLY A 485 -1.55 -31.50 5.63
CA GLY A 485 -1.07 -31.34 4.27
C GLY A 485 0.18 -30.46 4.21
N PHE A 486 0.17 -29.33 4.94
CA PHE A 486 1.29 -28.43 5.05
C PHE A 486 2.57 -29.13 5.54
N ALA A 487 2.47 -29.88 6.64
CA ALA A 487 3.60 -30.59 7.19
C ALA A 487 4.14 -31.64 6.21
N ALA A 488 3.27 -32.35 5.51
CA ALA A 488 3.68 -33.38 4.54
C ALA A 488 4.31 -32.78 3.27
N ALA A 489 3.84 -31.59 2.82
CA ALA A 489 4.28 -30.99 1.56
C ALA A 489 5.56 -30.15 1.74
N PHE A 490 5.62 -29.34 2.80
CA PHE A 490 6.59 -28.25 2.89
C PHE A 490 7.67 -28.46 3.97
N ILE A 491 7.51 -29.44 4.89
CA ILE A 491 8.57 -29.80 5.84
C ILE A 491 9.26 -31.07 5.35
N ARG A 492 10.44 -30.93 4.78
CA ARG A 492 11.21 -32.03 4.19
C ARG A 492 12.60 -32.07 4.76
N LYS A 493 13.05 -33.24 5.24
CA LYS A 493 14.39 -33.44 5.81
C LYS A 493 14.75 -32.45 6.93
N GLY A 494 13.76 -32.05 7.74
CA GLY A 494 13.96 -31.08 8.81
C GLY A 494 14.12 -29.63 8.36
N GLU A 495 13.68 -29.28 7.16
CA GLU A 495 13.71 -27.93 6.59
C GLU A 495 12.33 -27.52 6.06
N LEU A 496 12.01 -26.22 6.14
CA LEU A 496 10.86 -25.64 5.52
C LEU A 496 11.20 -25.20 4.08
N HIS A 497 10.38 -25.60 3.12
CA HIS A 497 10.51 -25.30 1.70
C HIS A 497 9.41 -24.37 1.22
N GLY A 498 9.72 -23.45 0.30
CA GLY A 498 8.80 -22.45 -0.21
C GLY A 498 7.74 -23.03 -1.15
N THR A 499 8.07 -24.10 -1.88
CA THR A 499 7.17 -24.75 -2.83
C THR A 499 7.18 -26.27 -2.70
N LEU A 500 6.11 -26.92 -3.17
CA LEU A 500 6.05 -28.37 -3.28
C LEU A 500 6.96 -28.86 -4.40
N GLU A 501 6.98 -28.18 -5.52
CA GLU A 501 7.78 -28.49 -6.69
C GLU A 501 9.27 -28.26 -6.41
N GLU A 502 10.10 -29.17 -6.90
CA GLU A 502 11.54 -29.02 -6.79
C GLU A 502 12.05 -27.98 -7.80
N GLY A 503 12.84 -27.05 -7.33
CA GLY A 503 13.44 -26.02 -8.16
C GLY A 503 14.27 -25.04 -7.35
N ILE A 504 15.19 -24.35 -8.00
CA ILE A 504 16.15 -23.49 -7.31
C ILE A 504 15.49 -22.20 -6.78
N LYS A 505 14.51 -21.66 -7.49
CA LYS A 505 14.00 -20.30 -7.25
C LYS A 505 13.31 -20.17 -5.89
N ASN A 506 12.31 -20.97 -5.62
CA ASN A 506 11.43 -20.83 -4.46
C ASN A 506 11.70 -21.86 -3.37
N ASP A 507 12.79 -22.60 -3.48
CA ASP A 507 13.26 -23.51 -2.45
C ASP A 507 13.64 -22.75 -1.17
N ILE A 508 14.23 -21.55 -1.32
CA ILE A 508 14.54 -20.60 -0.27
C ILE A 508 13.84 -19.29 -0.59
N ASP A 509 12.91 -18.93 0.27
CA ASP A 509 11.97 -17.84 0.06
C ASP A 509 11.85 -17.00 1.35
N GLY A 510 11.86 -15.68 1.22
CA GLY A 510 11.63 -14.76 2.31
C GLY A 510 10.27 -14.94 3.00
N ALA A 511 9.27 -15.43 2.29
CA ALA A 511 7.95 -15.74 2.82
C ALA A 511 7.94 -16.89 3.85
N LEU A 512 8.99 -17.68 3.93
CA LEU A 512 9.13 -18.70 4.98
C LEU A 512 9.19 -18.12 6.38
N ILE A 513 9.66 -16.88 6.52
CA ILE A 513 9.81 -16.21 7.81
C ILE A 513 8.47 -15.81 8.42
N PRO A 514 7.55 -15.12 7.71
CA PRO A 514 6.19 -14.90 8.20
C PRO A 514 5.46 -16.19 8.58
N ILE A 515 5.63 -17.30 7.85
CA ILE A 515 5.04 -18.61 8.20
C ILE A 515 5.43 -19.03 9.61
N ILE A 516 6.72 -18.88 9.96
CA ILE A 516 7.23 -19.18 11.31
C ILE A 516 6.68 -18.17 12.33
N ASN A 517 6.64 -16.87 12.00
CA ASN A 517 6.14 -15.84 12.88
C ASN A 517 4.64 -16.01 13.21
N PHE A 518 3.83 -16.51 12.27
CA PHE A 518 2.43 -16.91 12.50
C PHE A 518 2.28 -18.21 13.33
N GLY A 519 3.39 -18.84 13.72
CA GLY A 519 3.38 -20.06 14.51
C GLY A 519 2.80 -21.29 13.80
N ILE A 520 2.95 -21.34 12.47
CA ILE A 520 2.59 -22.51 11.67
C ILE A 520 3.66 -23.59 11.86
N VAL A 521 4.92 -23.20 11.77
CA VAL A 521 6.06 -24.05 12.09
C VAL A 521 6.51 -23.76 13.52
N ARG A 522 6.49 -24.80 14.39
CA ARG A 522 6.86 -24.70 15.81
C ARG A 522 8.06 -25.55 16.17
N ASP A 523 8.54 -26.38 15.25
CA ASP A 523 9.70 -27.23 15.46
C ASP A 523 10.97 -26.34 15.48
N PRO A 524 11.74 -26.32 16.60
CA PRO A 524 12.92 -25.46 16.71
C PRO A 524 14.04 -25.88 15.76
N GLU A 525 14.11 -27.17 15.39
CA GLU A 525 15.11 -27.66 14.44
C GLU A 525 14.80 -27.20 13.02
N VAL A 526 13.55 -27.36 12.59
CA VAL A 526 13.09 -26.83 11.28
C VAL A 526 13.29 -25.33 11.19
N THR A 527 12.95 -24.59 12.27
CA THR A 527 13.16 -23.14 12.35
C THR A 527 14.64 -22.77 12.20
N ARG A 528 15.53 -23.43 12.94
CA ARG A 528 16.97 -23.17 12.88
C ARG A 528 17.51 -23.43 11.46
N ASN A 529 17.22 -24.60 10.90
CA ASN A 529 17.68 -25.00 9.58
C ASN A 529 17.18 -24.04 8.49
N THR A 530 15.93 -23.58 8.60
CA THR A 530 15.36 -22.58 7.68
C THR A 530 16.13 -21.26 7.76
N ILE A 531 16.41 -20.75 8.98
CA ILE A 531 17.18 -19.51 9.18
C ILE A 531 18.59 -19.61 8.63
N GLU A 532 19.27 -20.74 8.82
CA GLU A 532 20.62 -20.95 8.28
C GLU A 532 20.62 -20.84 6.75
N ARG A 533 19.60 -21.39 6.08
CA ARG A 533 19.42 -21.29 4.64
C ARG A 533 19.08 -19.87 4.16
N MET A 534 18.44 -19.04 4.99
CA MET A 534 18.16 -17.63 4.65
C MET A 534 19.44 -16.84 4.36
N SER A 535 20.61 -17.28 4.85
CA SER A 535 21.90 -16.66 4.51
C SER A 535 22.16 -16.59 3.00
N LEU A 536 21.57 -17.49 2.20
CA LEU A 536 21.64 -17.50 0.73
C LEU A 536 20.84 -16.36 0.07
N LEU A 537 19.94 -15.72 0.80
CA LEU A 537 19.21 -14.54 0.36
C LEU A 537 19.87 -13.22 0.75
N LYS A 538 20.95 -13.27 1.56
CA LYS A 538 21.63 -12.06 2.02
C LYS A 538 22.24 -11.31 0.85
N VAL A 539 22.10 -9.97 0.87
CA VAL A 539 22.62 -9.07 -0.16
C VAL A 539 23.65 -8.09 0.40
N VAL A 540 24.37 -7.43 -0.50
CA VAL A 540 25.51 -6.57 -0.13
C VAL A 540 25.12 -5.31 0.62
N SER A 541 23.88 -4.84 0.47
CA SER A 541 23.31 -3.70 1.21
C SER A 541 23.06 -4.01 2.70
N GLY A 542 23.16 -5.28 3.10
CA GLY A 542 23.13 -5.73 4.48
C GLY A 542 21.86 -6.45 4.91
N GLY A 543 20.80 -6.43 4.12
CA GLY A 543 19.56 -7.17 4.33
C GLY A 543 19.40 -8.36 3.41
N TYR A 544 18.15 -8.68 3.05
CA TYR A 544 17.81 -9.91 2.35
C TYR A 544 16.90 -9.61 1.14
N ARG A 545 17.14 -10.31 0.03
CA ARG A 545 16.22 -10.36 -1.10
C ARG A 545 15.06 -11.31 -0.81
N ARG A 546 13.97 -11.18 -1.58
CA ARG A 546 12.76 -11.97 -1.34
C ARG A 546 12.90 -13.44 -1.72
N VAL A 547 13.56 -13.76 -2.84
CA VAL A 547 13.71 -15.12 -3.35
C VAL A 547 15.11 -15.34 -3.91
N ARG A 548 15.50 -16.62 -4.05
CA ARG A 548 16.69 -17.00 -4.79
C ARG A 548 16.35 -17.02 -6.29
N SER A 549 16.54 -15.88 -6.94
CA SER A 549 16.23 -15.74 -8.37
C SER A 549 17.03 -16.72 -9.24
N ASN A 550 16.36 -17.32 -10.20
CA ASN A 550 16.96 -18.12 -11.28
C ASN A 550 16.98 -17.39 -12.62
N TYR A 551 16.51 -16.14 -12.69
CA TYR A 551 16.63 -15.33 -13.89
C TYR A 551 18.09 -15.04 -14.19
N THR A 552 18.53 -15.38 -15.41
CA THR A 552 19.92 -15.21 -15.88
C THR A 552 20.05 -14.12 -16.93
N ASP A 553 18.93 -13.69 -17.54
CA ASP A 553 18.91 -12.69 -18.58
C ASP A 553 18.73 -11.27 -17.98
N PRO A 554 19.75 -10.40 -18.06
CA PRO A 554 19.66 -9.03 -17.58
C PRO A 554 18.75 -8.13 -18.43
N ALA A 555 18.18 -8.63 -19.54
CA ALA A 555 17.21 -7.88 -20.32
C ALA A 555 15.81 -7.88 -19.71
N ILE A 556 15.52 -8.78 -18.77
CA ILE A 556 14.23 -8.87 -18.09
C ILE A 556 14.24 -8.13 -16.75
N PHE A 557 13.10 -7.54 -16.40
CA PHE A 557 12.93 -6.74 -15.18
C PHE A 557 13.18 -7.56 -13.90
N GLU A 558 12.65 -8.76 -13.80
CA GLU A 558 12.74 -9.65 -12.64
C GLU A 558 14.19 -10.02 -12.29
N TYR A 559 15.09 -10.08 -13.29
CA TYR A 559 16.51 -10.28 -13.04
C TYR A 559 17.08 -9.25 -12.08
N TRP A 560 16.72 -7.98 -12.23
CA TRP A 560 17.17 -6.86 -11.42
C TRP A 560 16.35 -6.70 -10.15
N TYR A 561 15.02 -6.82 -10.25
CA TYR A 561 14.08 -6.64 -9.15
C TYR A 561 14.33 -7.64 -8.02
N GLU A 562 14.46 -8.92 -8.33
CA GLU A 562 14.66 -9.97 -7.35
C GLU A 562 16.07 -9.99 -6.71
N ARG A 563 16.97 -9.12 -7.13
CA ARG A 563 18.31 -8.98 -6.55
C ARG A 563 18.43 -7.82 -5.58
N GLN A 564 17.36 -7.05 -5.42
CA GLN A 564 17.32 -5.95 -4.47
C GLN A 564 17.03 -6.47 -3.05
N GLU A 565 17.27 -5.63 -2.04
CA GLU A 565 16.94 -5.90 -0.64
C GLU A 565 15.47 -5.57 -0.38
N PHE A 566 14.71 -6.49 0.19
CA PHE A 566 13.31 -6.33 0.52
C PHE A 566 13.09 -6.08 2.01
N LEU A 567 12.58 -4.92 2.39
CA LEU A 567 12.43 -4.53 3.79
C LEU A 567 11.40 -5.36 4.54
N PHE A 568 10.36 -5.82 3.87
CA PHE A 568 9.39 -6.74 4.47
C PHE A 568 10.05 -8.01 5.00
N VAL A 569 10.98 -8.60 4.24
CA VAL A 569 11.74 -9.79 4.66
C VAL A 569 12.64 -9.47 5.85
N ASP A 570 13.31 -8.31 5.82
CA ASP A 570 14.17 -7.86 6.90
C ASP A 570 13.41 -7.66 8.21
N LEU A 571 12.25 -7.01 8.16
CA LEU A 571 11.39 -6.78 9.33
C LEU A 571 10.87 -8.11 9.90
N ALA A 572 10.41 -9.02 9.04
CA ALA A 572 9.95 -10.33 9.44
C ALA A 572 11.08 -11.16 10.10
N LEU A 573 12.30 -11.10 9.54
CA LEU A 573 13.46 -11.81 10.09
C LEU A 573 13.93 -11.19 11.41
N ALA A 574 13.90 -9.87 11.56
CA ALA A 574 14.18 -9.20 12.82
C ALA A 574 13.22 -9.64 13.93
N GLU A 575 11.94 -9.81 13.60
CA GLU A 575 10.96 -10.36 14.53
C GLU A 575 11.30 -11.80 14.94
N LEU A 576 11.60 -12.65 13.97
CA LEU A 576 11.98 -14.04 14.24
C LEU A 576 13.25 -14.13 15.11
N TYR A 577 14.29 -13.35 14.81
CA TYR A 577 15.50 -13.31 15.63
C TYR A 577 15.19 -12.93 17.09
N ARG A 578 14.31 -11.98 17.31
CA ARG A 578 13.88 -11.60 18.65
C ARG A 578 13.16 -12.74 19.36
N THR A 579 12.27 -13.45 18.66
CA THR A 579 11.55 -14.62 19.20
C THR A 579 12.50 -15.73 19.63
N LEU A 580 13.61 -15.90 18.92
CA LEU A 580 14.65 -16.88 19.22
C LEU A 580 15.69 -16.39 20.25
N GLY A 581 15.46 -15.25 20.89
CA GLY A 581 16.41 -14.67 21.86
C GLY A 581 17.63 -13.98 21.25
N ARG A 582 17.75 -13.89 19.92
CA ARG A 582 18.83 -13.21 19.19
C ARG A 582 18.60 -11.70 19.15
N LYS A 583 18.40 -11.09 20.34
CA LYS A 583 17.94 -9.69 20.51
C LYS A 583 18.90 -8.65 19.91
N SER A 584 20.20 -8.89 19.95
CA SER A 584 21.20 -7.97 19.37
C SER A 584 21.15 -7.93 17.85
N GLU A 585 20.95 -9.06 17.19
CA GLU A 585 20.84 -9.14 15.73
C GLU A 585 19.53 -8.52 15.24
N ALA A 586 18.42 -8.84 15.91
CA ALA A 586 17.13 -8.21 15.65
C ALA A 586 17.20 -6.67 15.76
N GLN A 587 17.88 -6.17 16.82
CA GLN A 587 18.04 -4.74 17.02
C GLN A 587 18.96 -4.10 15.97
N ALA A 588 20.03 -4.77 15.57
CA ALA A 588 20.93 -4.26 14.53
C ALA A 588 20.21 -4.09 13.18
N MET A 589 19.37 -5.07 12.80
CA MET A 589 18.55 -4.96 11.59
C MET A 589 17.58 -3.80 11.67
N LEU A 590 16.83 -3.69 12.76
CA LEU A 590 15.86 -2.60 12.94
C LEU A 590 16.54 -1.23 12.96
N THR A 591 17.67 -1.08 13.67
CA THR A 591 18.43 0.16 13.74
C THR A 591 18.88 0.60 12.35
N ARG A 592 19.36 -0.32 11.53
CA ARG A 592 19.76 -0.04 10.15
C ARG A 592 18.59 0.51 9.32
N ILE A 593 17.40 -0.09 9.41
CA ILE A 593 16.21 0.39 8.71
C ILE A 593 15.80 1.77 9.21
N VAL A 594 15.76 1.97 10.53
CA VAL A 594 15.40 3.25 11.15
C VAL A 594 16.39 4.36 10.78
N ASP A 595 17.70 4.06 10.77
CA ASP A 595 18.72 5.06 10.41
C ASP A 595 18.62 5.48 8.94
N LYS A 596 18.37 4.53 8.04
CA LYS A 596 18.17 4.81 6.61
C LYS A 596 16.89 5.61 6.38
N ALA A 597 15.77 5.20 6.96
CA ALA A 597 14.50 5.91 6.84
C ALA A 597 14.59 7.34 7.42
N ALA A 598 15.31 7.53 8.54
CA ALA A 598 15.53 8.86 9.13
C ALA A 598 16.37 9.78 8.24
N ALA A 599 17.26 9.22 7.43
CA ALA A 599 18.02 9.99 6.43
C ALA A 599 17.15 10.35 5.21
N ASP A 600 16.01 9.65 5.02
CA ASP A 600 15.08 9.80 3.91
C ASP A 600 13.67 10.17 4.39
N HIS A 601 13.54 11.32 5.05
CA HIS A 601 12.27 11.91 5.49
C HIS A 601 11.37 11.02 6.38
N ASN A 602 11.93 10.01 7.04
CA ASN A 602 11.20 8.99 7.81
C ASN A 602 10.20 8.21 6.95
N ILE A 603 10.58 7.85 5.73
CA ILE A 603 9.78 7.07 4.80
C ILE A 603 10.38 5.66 4.67
N ILE A 604 9.53 4.66 4.54
CA ILE A 604 9.94 3.28 4.32
C ILE A 604 9.71 2.94 2.84
N PRO A 605 10.77 2.60 2.09
CA PRO A 605 10.63 2.09 0.73
C PRO A 605 10.27 0.60 0.72
N GLU A 606 9.87 0.10 -0.42
CA GLU A 606 9.75 -1.34 -0.67
C GLU A 606 11.11 -2.04 -0.54
N MET A 607 12.13 -1.43 -1.13
CA MET A 607 13.45 -2.02 -1.28
C MET A 607 14.58 -1.02 -1.02
N TYR A 608 15.78 -1.57 -0.80
CA TYR A 608 17.04 -0.83 -0.96
C TYR A 608 17.83 -1.42 -2.12
N VAL A 609 18.56 -0.54 -2.82
CA VAL A 609 19.46 -0.94 -3.91
C VAL A 609 20.55 -1.86 -3.36
N ALA A 610 20.59 -3.10 -3.83
CA ALA A 610 21.65 -4.05 -3.56
C ALA A 610 22.50 -4.34 -4.81
N LEU A 611 21.89 -4.20 -5.98
CA LEU A 611 22.55 -4.31 -7.28
C LEU A 611 22.16 -3.11 -8.16
N PRO A 612 22.97 -2.04 -8.20
CA PRO A 612 22.70 -0.87 -9.00
C PRO A 612 22.60 -1.17 -10.50
N CYS A 613 21.59 -0.60 -11.17
CA CYS A 613 21.44 -0.71 -12.61
C CYS A 613 20.57 0.47 -13.13
N LYS A 614 20.32 0.48 -14.44
CA LYS A 614 19.47 1.52 -15.04
C LYS A 614 18.03 1.53 -14.52
N LEU A 615 17.47 0.36 -14.14
CA LEU A 615 16.12 0.23 -13.60
C LEU A 615 16.07 0.56 -12.09
N PHE A 616 17.16 0.29 -11.39
CA PHE A 616 17.34 0.58 -9.96
C PHE A 616 18.60 1.42 -9.80
N PRO A 617 18.55 2.70 -10.17
CA PRO A 617 19.70 3.60 -10.09
C PRO A 617 19.97 4.00 -8.62
N GLY A 618 21.16 4.49 -8.36
CA GLY A 618 21.61 4.92 -7.04
C GLY A 618 22.80 4.12 -6.53
N GLU A 619 23.18 4.38 -5.29
CA GLU A 619 24.25 3.66 -4.60
C GLU A 619 23.68 2.48 -3.80
N ILE A 620 24.55 1.52 -3.44
CA ILE A 620 24.15 0.39 -2.60
C ILE A 620 23.59 0.94 -1.29
N GLY A 621 22.36 0.56 -1.00
CA GLY A 621 21.62 0.98 0.19
C GLY A 621 20.74 2.21 0.02
N ASP A 622 20.67 2.81 -1.15
CA ASP A 622 19.69 3.86 -1.45
C ASP A 622 18.26 3.26 -1.53
N PRO A 623 17.23 4.03 -1.17
CA PRO A 623 15.84 3.58 -1.32
C PRO A 623 15.48 3.39 -2.79
N THR A 624 14.67 2.36 -3.07
CA THR A 624 14.21 2.04 -4.42
C THR A 624 12.90 1.23 -4.38
N GLY A 625 12.32 0.93 -5.55
CA GLY A 625 11.02 0.30 -5.66
C GLY A 625 9.89 1.29 -5.37
N ALA A 626 8.80 0.78 -4.81
CA ALA A 626 7.69 1.63 -4.36
C ALA A 626 8.07 2.45 -3.12
N LEU A 627 7.79 3.76 -3.15
CA LEU A 627 8.18 4.69 -2.09
C LEU A 627 7.19 5.86 -2.01
N PRO A 628 6.52 6.08 -0.88
CA PRO A 628 6.46 5.25 0.34
C PRO A 628 5.72 3.92 0.14
N MET A 629 6.20 2.85 0.73
CA MET A 629 5.50 1.57 0.81
C MET A 629 4.58 1.56 2.04
N VAL A 630 3.33 1.13 1.87
CA VAL A 630 2.28 1.27 2.90
C VAL A 630 2.14 -0.03 3.71
N GLY A 631 1.49 -1.06 3.19
CA GLY A 631 1.22 -2.30 3.93
C GLY A 631 2.49 -3.04 4.34
N TYR A 632 3.30 -3.40 3.36
CA TYR A 632 4.57 -4.12 3.55
C TYR A 632 5.74 -3.23 4.00
N GLY A 633 5.54 -1.90 4.02
CA GLY A 633 6.51 -0.93 4.55
C GLY A 633 6.08 -0.39 5.91
N ALA A 634 5.31 0.69 5.90
CA ALA A 634 4.86 1.38 7.11
C ALA A 634 4.07 0.45 8.06
N GLY A 635 3.14 -0.36 7.51
CA GLY A 635 2.36 -1.33 8.27
C GLY A 635 3.23 -2.40 8.93
N ALA A 636 4.10 -3.04 8.15
CA ALA A 636 5.02 -4.08 8.66
C ALA A 636 5.95 -3.55 9.76
N PHE A 637 6.47 -2.33 9.60
CA PHE A 637 7.31 -1.68 10.62
C PHE A 637 6.54 -1.45 11.93
N VAL A 638 5.34 -0.91 11.85
CA VAL A 638 4.47 -0.69 13.01
C VAL A 638 4.19 -2.00 13.74
N LEU A 639 3.80 -3.04 13.00
CA LEU A 639 3.53 -4.37 13.55
C LEU A 639 4.76 -4.97 14.22
N HIS A 640 5.94 -4.83 13.62
CA HIS A 640 7.20 -5.28 14.21
C HIS A 640 7.45 -4.62 15.58
N LEU A 641 7.21 -3.31 15.72
CA LEU A 641 7.38 -2.62 17.01
C LEU A 641 6.36 -3.08 18.05
N LEU A 642 5.11 -3.28 17.66
CA LEU A 642 4.06 -3.77 18.55
C LEU A 642 4.34 -5.19 19.04
N GLU A 643 4.79 -6.09 18.18
CA GLU A 643 5.19 -7.44 18.58
C GLU A 643 6.39 -7.44 19.53
N ARG A 644 7.29 -6.46 19.41
CA ARG A 644 8.42 -6.30 20.36
C ARG A 644 7.93 -6.11 21.80
N GLU A 645 6.85 -5.38 22.03
CA GLU A 645 6.31 -5.10 23.36
C GLU A 645 5.49 -6.27 23.90
N HIS A 646 4.64 -6.88 23.08
CA HIS A 646 3.75 -7.97 23.52
C HIS A 646 4.55 -9.18 24.04
N ARG A 647 5.64 -9.54 23.38
CA ARG A 647 6.48 -10.69 23.80
C ARG A 647 7.35 -10.34 25.01
N GLY A 648 7.78 -9.09 25.17
CA GLY A 648 8.48 -8.63 26.36
C GLY A 648 7.64 -8.71 27.65
N ALA A 649 6.36 -8.41 27.56
CA ALA A 649 5.44 -8.55 28.69
C ALA A 649 5.18 -10.02 29.08
N GLY A 650 5.11 -10.93 28.09
CA GLY A 650 4.99 -12.37 28.32
C GLY A 650 6.21 -12.98 29.03
N GLU A 651 7.44 -12.59 28.65
CA GLU A 651 8.68 -13.00 29.33
C GLU A 651 8.74 -12.50 30.78
N GLN A 652 8.32 -11.25 31.06
CA GLN A 652 8.29 -10.70 32.41
C GLN A 652 7.21 -11.37 33.28
N ALA A 653 6.09 -11.79 32.70
CA ALA A 653 5.05 -12.55 33.42
C ALA A 653 5.52 -13.98 33.76
N ALA A 654 6.30 -14.62 32.87
CA ALA A 654 6.86 -15.95 33.09
C ALA A 654 8.03 -15.94 34.11
N LEU A 655 8.70 -14.81 34.29
CA LEU A 655 9.82 -14.65 35.26
C LEU A 655 9.35 -14.22 36.66
N LYS A 656 8.07 -13.91 36.89
CA LYS A 656 7.55 -13.68 38.23
C LYS A 656 7.43 -15.03 38.96
N PRO A 657 8.19 -15.28 40.05
CA PRO A 657 8.05 -16.53 40.79
C PRO A 657 6.60 -16.65 41.30
N SER A 658 6.00 -17.77 41.03
CA SER A 658 4.72 -18.16 41.63
C SER A 658 4.83 -17.98 43.15
N ALA A 659 4.12 -16.97 43.67
CA ALA A 659 3.99 -16.80 45.12
C ALA A 659 3.32 -18.06 45.66
N THR A 660 4.11 -18.94 46.22
CA THR A 660 3.66 -20.11 46.97
C THR A 660 2.74 -19.61 48.06
N ARG A 661 1.44 -19.88 47.90
CA ARG A 661 0.47 -19.78 49.00
C ARG A 661 0.92 -20.77 50.09
N THR A 662 1.67 -20.27 51.05
CA THR A 662 1.81 -20.98 52.34
C THR A 662 0.46 -20.90 53.04
N SER A 663 -0.34 -21.96 52.93
CA SER A 663 -1.36 -22.25 53.86
C SER A 663 -0.71 -22.51 55.23
N ARG A 664 -0.95 -21.65 56.20
CA ARG A 664 -0.72 -21.96 57.62
C ARG A 664 -1.94 -22.60 58.18
N PRO A 665 -1.78 -23.51 59.16
CA PRO A 665 -2.80 -24.39 59.68
C PRO A 665 -3.88 -23.67 60.50
#